data_35660a97f0e32df51fc36e231adedd5d
#
_entry.id   35660a97f0e32df51fc36e231adedd5d
#
_cell.length_a   1.000
_cell.length_b   1.000
_cell.length_c   1.000
_cell.angle_alpha   90.00
_cell.angle_beta   90.00
_cell.angle_gamma   90.00
#
_symmetry.space_group_name_H-M   'P 1'
#
loop_
_entity.id
_entity.type
_entity.pdbx_description
1 polymer ?
#
loop_
_entity_poly.entity_id
_entity_poly.type
_entity_poly.pdbx_seq_one_letter_code
_entity_poly.pdbx_strand_id
1 'polypeptide(L)'
;MRLLTLVSSAVALASFFTPISAAALLAIDLGTDSFKASLVKPGVPFDVLVTKEGRRKTQSLVTLRKDDRSFGGEAANLATRFPQDTFAAVKLLLGHPASHPSAQLHQSLYSLPLGTTSRGAPTISSSQSSYPVEEVLAMQLAYAKEVADETAGESVREVVVTVPGWFSQSERQAVLDAVELAGLRSIGLVNDGAAAAVNYAMTRTFPATPSYHLFYDLGASSLRTTLVSLKSAMLPDPYSLAAKPELKNVTSVTVHGFGFDVDVGGYQLDRIVRDIMVEEVEKKGNEVKGDRRAMAKLLKEASRVKQVLSANTASAARIEGLIEDTDFRSEITREQLESRAADLIPRFTQPIHDALAEAKLTMDDIESVILIGGTSRVPMVQAAVASVVGEDKIAKNVNAEEAPVLGAALYGAGITRGFRTKDIRVQDITPYGIDVSYEADKVTEDAEPRTINTHLFPVLAKTGVKKTMTFKKTSDFAIQFSYRKTGAHGDSLVPDTIFETTINGLSSAFENKTADAIANATVKVTIELNESNIVSVNKAVVIFPEEDPAAFNTFNDKLKGLLGKFGGKDSATADDSAANSDDPDAPKVENPFGDVPEEDKAATKAKLEELMRQNSLQSANSTVRLNRASADSLREAKAAETRKLQREEARNVLEAYIYKVRDLVEDVAFGESSQEHERKVIREKTEAANEWLWDEGESAATKELKAKKSEIEKLVKLVTARATEALSRPSLLTSLHDLLHLATTFHTSATHNDTLTELKKYTTSELDSLKTLVSEAKEWVEGAVKKQEGLKKWEDPVLLVKDLEKRIKDVGKEVEKLRKKKAPRKSKSKETTSATPSGEAKPEETNKEERKKDEL
;
A
#
# COMPACT_ATOMS: atom_id res chain seq x y z
N MET A 1 3.92 39.36 31.84
CA MET A 1 4.39 39.12 30.47
C MET A 1 5.26 37.90 30.28
N ARG A 2 6.20 37.49 31.14
CA ARG A 2 7.05 36.31 30.96
C ARG A 2 6.34 34.96 31.16
N LEU A 3 5.20 34.89 31.86
CA LEU A 3 4.42 33.65 32.02
C LEU A 3 3.54 33.34 30.79
N LEU A 4 3.03 34.37 30.10
CA LEU A 4 2.22 34.17 28.88
C LEU A 4 3.07 33.68 27.68
N THR A 5 4.33 34.09 27.58
CA THR A 5 5.23 33.63 26.53
C THR A 5 5.66 32.17 26.72
N LEU A 6 5.79 31.68 27.95
CA LEU A 6 6.09 30.28 28.24
C LEU A 6 4.92 29.33 27.95
N VAL A 7 3.70 29.78 28.21
CA VAL A 7 2.49 28.98 27.89
C VAL A 7 2.26 28.93 26.38
N SER A 8 2.49 30.04 25.66
CA SER A 8 2.40 30.07 24.19
C SER A 8 3.46 29.18 23.51
N SER A 9 4.67 29.12 24.07
CA SER A 9 5.74 28.26 23.57
C SER A 9 5.47 26.77 23.84
N ALA A 10 4.87 26.43 25.00
CA ALA A 10 4.50 25.07 25.34
C ALA A 10 3.32 24.56 24.49
N VAL A 11 2.34 25.40 24.16
CA VAL A 11 1.24 25.07 23.26
C VAL A 11 1.73 24.95 21.82
N ALA A 12 2.66 25.79 21.38
CA ALA A 12 3.28 25.68 20.06
C ALA A 12 4.15 24.42 19.94
N LEU A 13 4.90 24.01 20.99
CA LEU A 13 5.63 22.74 20.99
C LEU A 13 4.71 21.52 21.05
N ALA A 14 3.59 21.58 21.74
CA ALA A 14 2.60 20.49 21.80
C ALA A 14 1.88 20.28 20.46
N SER A 15 1.79 21.32 19.63
CA SER A 15 1.20 21.24 18.28
C SER A 15 2.14 20.58 17.25
N PHE A 16 3.44 20.43 17.55
CA PHE A 16 4.42 19.71 16.72
C PHE A 16 4.57 18.23 17.08
N PHE A 17 4.00 17.77 18.19
CA PHE A 17 3.86 16.36 18.53
C PHE A 17 2.47 15.85 18.15
N THR A 18 2.07 16.01 16.90
CA THR A 18 1.14 15.02 16.34
C THR A 18 1.90 13.69 16.35
N PRO A 19 1.40 12.63 17.00
CA PRO A 19 2.00 11.32 16.84
C PRO A 19 2.04 11.09 15.32
N ILE A 20 3.22 10.80 14.78
CA ILE A 20 3.33 10.26 13.42
C ILE A 20 2.59 8.94 13.49
N SER A 21 1.28 8.99 13.25
CA SER A 21 0.49 7.80 13.00
C SER A 21 1.12 7.16 11.78
N ALA A 22 1.64 5.94 11.91
CA ALA A 22 2.12 5.20 10.77
C ALA A 22 0.99 5.21 9.74
N ALA A 23 1.23 5.84 8.60
CA ALA A 23 0.25 5.90 7.53
C ALA A 23 -0.09 4.46 7.12
N ALA A 24 -1.36 4.18 6.87
CA ALA A 24 -1.77 2.86 6.42
C ALA A 24 -1.10 2.51 5.09
N LEU A 25 -0.59 1.29 4.98
CA LEU A 25 0.09 0.77 3.79
C LEU A 25 -0.77 -0.33 3.16
N LEU A 26 -1.06 -0.18 1.87
CA LEU A 26 -1.74 -1.17 1.05
C LEU A 26 -0.70 -2.09 0.37
N ALA A 27 -0.95 -3.38 0.35
CA ALA A 27 -0.23 -4.32 -0.49
C ALA A 27 -1.21 -4.98 -1.46
N ILE A 28 -0.83 -5.12 -2.73
CA ILE A 28 -1.66 -5.74 -3.76
C ILE A 28 -0.85 -6.84 -4.44
N ASP A 29 -1.38 -8.06 -4.40
CA ASP A 29 -0.94 -9.15 -5.27
C ASP A 29 -1.68 -9.04 -6.61
N LEU A 30 -1.00 -8.53 -7.63
CA LEU A 30 -1.56 -8.29 -8.95
C LEU A 30 -1.64 -9.60 -9.76
N GLY A 31 -2.66 -10.41 -9.48
CA GLY A 31 -2.92 -11.63 -10.23
C GLY A 31 -3.70 -11.38 -11.53
N THR A 32 -3.57 -12.26 -12.51
CA THR A 32 -4.22 -12.12 -13.82
C THR A 32 -5.72 -12.43 -13.76
N ASP A 33 -6.12 -13.48 -13.04
CA ASP A 33 -7.52 -13.87 -12.84
C ASP A 33 -8.17 -13.14 -11.67
N SER A 34 -7.42 -12.98 -10.61
CA SER A 34 -7.88 -12.27 -9.42
C SER A 34 -6.70 -11.59 -8.73
N PHE A 35 -6.91 -10.39 -8.22
CA PHE A 35 -5.99 -9.74 -7.31
C PHE A 35 -6.45 -9.89 -5.86
N LYS A 36 -5.50 -9.74 -4.93
CA LYS A 36 -5.75 -9.73 -3.50
C LYS A 36 -5.09 -8.50 -2.90
N ALA A 37 -5.67 -7.98 -1.85
CA ALA A 37 -5.15 -6.82 -1.16
C ALA A 37 -4.97 -7.13 0.34
N SER A 38 -3.98 -6.51 0.97
CA SER A 38 -3.74 -6.58 2.40
C SER A 38 -3.40 -5.19 2.92
N LEU A 39 -3.84 -4.89 4.13
CA LEU A 39 -3.63 -3.60 4.77
C LEU A 39 -2.72 -3.76 5.99
N VAL A 40 -1.67 -2.94 6.06
CA VAL A 40 -0.84 -2.81 7.24
C VAL A 40 -1.15 -1.50 7.92
N LYS A 41 -1.78 -1.58 9.10
CA LYS A 41 -2.13 -0.42 9.92
C LYS A 41 -2.15 -0.81 11.40
N PRO A 42 -1.62 0.01 12.34
CA PRO A 42 -1.78 -0.23 13.77
C PRO A 42 -3.24 -0.35 14.17
N GLY A 43 -3.59 -1.41 14.90
CA GLY A 43 -4.97 -1.67 15.35
C GLY A 43 -5.87 -2.36 14.33
N VAL A 44 -5.40 -2.63 13.11
CA VAL A 44 -6.10 -3.46 12.11
C VAL A 44 -5.41 -4.82 12.06
N PRO A 45 -6.15 -5.95 12.08
CA PRO A 45 -5.55 -7.27 11.92
C PRO A 45 -4.73 -7.37 10.64
N PHE A 46 -3.52 -7.95 10.74
CA PHE A 46 -2.69 -8.24 9.59
C PHE A 46 -3.24 -9.45 8.83
N ASP A 47 -4.06 -9.19 7.84
CA ASP A 47 -4.70 -10.22 7.01
C ASP A 47 -5.03 -9.68 5.61
N VAL A 48 -5.56 -10.55 4.76
CA VAL A 48 -6.09 -10.18 3.45
C VAL A 48 -7.39 -9.40 3.62
N LEU A 49 -7.51 -8.29 2.90
CA LEU A 49 -8.73 -7.49 2.87
C LEU A 49 -9.90 -8.27 2.30
N VAL A 50 -11.06 -8.07 2.90
CA VAL A 50 -12.31 -8.68 2.47
C VAL A 50 -13.10 -7.67 1.67
N THR A 51 -13.59 -8.06 0.48
CA THR A 51 -14.44 -7.21 -0.37
C THR A 51 -15.80 -6.95 0.27
N LYS A 52 -16.57 -6.04 -0.29
CA LYS A 52 -17.97 -5.77 0.13
C LYS A 52 -18.86 -7.01 0.10
N GLU A 53 -18.53 -7.99 -0.78
CA GLU A 53 -19.22 -9.28 -0.89
C GLU A 53 -18.66 -10.36 0.07
N GLY A 54 -17.80 -10.01 0.99
CA GLY A 54 -17.21 -10.94 1.95
C GLY A 54 -16.14 -11.87 1.37
N ARG A 55 -15.51 -11.54 0.25
CA ARG A 55 -14.52 -12.38 -0.43
C ARG A 55 -13.10 -11.87 -0.19
N ARG A 56 -12.16 -12.80 -0.01
CA ARG A 56 -10.72 -12.52 0.20
C ARG A 56 -9.95 -12.30 -1.10
N LYS A 57 -10.56 -12.43 -2.25
CA LYS A 57 -9.99 -12.17 -3.57
C LYS A 57 -11.00 -11.47 -4.46
N THR A 58 -10.53 -10.51 -5.25
CA THR A 58 -11.30 -9.76 -6.24
C THR A 58 -10.94 -10.26 -7.63
N GLN A 59 -11.91 -10.62 -8.43
CA GLN A 59 -11.65 -11.00 -9.82
C GLN A 59 -11.09 -9.79 -10.59
N SER A 60 -10.03 -10.02 -11.38
CA SER A 60 -9.30 -8.98 -12.13
C SER A 60 -10.05 -8.60 -13.42
N LEU A 61 -11.24 -8.03 -13.24
CA LEU A 61 -12.05 -7.55 -14.36
C LEU A 61 -12.92 -6.36 -13.96
N VAL A 62 -13.29 -5.56 -14.95
CA VAL A 62 -14.19 -4.42 -14.81
C VAL A 62 -15.18 -4.42 -15.97
N THR A 63 -16.45 -4.12 -15.67
CA THR A 63 -17.49 -3.90 -16.68
C THR A 63 -17.84 -2.42 -16.72
N LEU A 64 -17.76 -1.82 -17.92
CA LEU A 64 -18.03 -0.41 -18.16
C LEU A 64 -19.35 -0.27 -18.93
N ARG A 65 -20.36 0.31 -18.28
CA ARG A 65 -21.68 0.51 -18.89
C ARG A 65 -22.20 1.91 -18.63
N LYS A 66 -22.38 2.68 -19.70
CA LYS A 66 -22.83 4.08 -19.59
C LYS A 66 -22.00 4.82 -18.54
N ASP A 67 -22.63 5.16 -17.42
CA ASP A 67 -22.00 5.90 -16.31
C ASP A 67 -21.64 4.98 -15.11
N ASP A 68 -21.82 3.65 -15.26
CA ASP A 68 -21.60 2.70 -14.18
C ASP A 68 -20.37 1.81 -14.44
N ARG A 69 -19.57 1.62 -13.39
CA ARG A 69 -18.43 0.71 -13.36
C ARG A 69 -18.68 -0.36 -12.30
N SER A 70 -18.67 -1.61 -12.73
CA SER A 70 -18.76 -2.78 -11.82
C SER A 70 -17.42 -3.47 -11.74
N PHE A 71 -17.06 -4.00 -10.57
CA PHE A 71 -15.79 -4.65 -10.29
C PHE A 71 -15.98 -6.05 -9.69
N GLY A 72 -14.93 -6.88 -9.74
CA GLY A 72 -14.91 -8.17 -9.06
C GLY A 72 -16.08 -9.08 -9.39
N GLY A 73 -16.75 -9.59 -8.36
CA GLY A 73 -17.89 -10.53 -8.51
C GLY A 73 -19.07 -9.96 -9.28
N GLU A 74 -19.38 -8.70 -9.09
CA GLU A 74 -20.44 -8.01 -9.81
C GLU A 74 -20.16 -7.94 -11.31
N ALA A 75 -18.96 -7.49 -11.69
CA ALA A 75 -18.54 -7.46 -13.09
C ALA A 75 -18.51 -8.87 -13.72
N ALA A 76 -18.07 -9.89 -12.97
CA ALA A 76 -18.07 -11.28 -13.43
C ALA A 76 -19.48 -11.83 -13.72
N ASN A 77 -20.51 -11.35 -13.02
CA ASN A 77 -21.89 -11.69 -13.31
C ASN A 77 -22.39 -11.03 -14.61
N LEU A 78 -21.85 -9.86 -14.96
CA LEU A 78 -22.18 -9.13 -16.18
C LEU A 78 -21.37 -9.60 -17.40
N ALA A 79 -20.22 -10.23 -17.21
CA ALA A 79 -19.27 -10.59 -18.26
C ALA A 79 -19.87 -11.44 -19.40
N THR A 80 -20.74 -12.38 -19.09
CA THR A 80 -21.40 -13.22 -20.11
C THR A 80 -22.53 -12.50 -20.85
N ARG A 81 -23.10 -11.47 -20.22
CA ARG A 81 -24.20 -10.69 -20.80
C ARG A 81 -23.68 -9.52 -21.66
N PHE A 82 -22.59 -8.93 -21.22
CA PHE A 82 -21.96 -7.75 -21.83
C PHE A 82 -20.45 -7.98 -22.06
N PRO A 83 -20.06 -9.00 -22.87
CA PRO A 83 -18.66 -9.35 -23.05
C PRO A 83 -17.83 -8.27 -23.75
N GLN A 84 -18.46 -7.41 -24.59
CA GLN A 84 -17.78 -6.28 -25.23
C GLN A 84 -17.47 -5.12 -24.29
N ASP A 85 -18.16 -5.03 -23.15
CA ASP A 85 -18.00 -3.95 -22.17
C ASP A 85 -17.32 -4.44 -20.88
N THR A 86 -16.86 -5.70 -20.86
CA THR A 86 -16.18 -6.33 -19.73
C THR A 86 -14.73 -6.62 -20.09
N PHE A 87 -13.81 -6.00 -19.34
CA PHE A 87 -12.36 -6.11 -19.54
C PHE A 87 -11.75 -6.96 -18.44
N ALA A 88 -11.36 -8.16 -18.80
CA ALA A 88 -10.73 -9.14 -17.89
C ALA A 88 -9.26 -9.31 -18.22
N ALA A 89 -8.47 -9.81 -17.28
CA ALA A 89 -7.08 -10.23 -17.46
C ALA A 89 -6.18 -9.17 -18.14
N VAL A 90 -6.41 -7.88 -17.84
CA VAL A 90 -5.69 -6.77 -18.47
C VAL A 90 -4.18 -6.80 -18.21
N LYS A 91 -3.74 -7.48 -17.16
CA LYS A 91 -2.32 -7.73 -16.88
C LYS A 91 -1.58 -8.35 -18.06
N LEU A 92 -2.26 -9.16 -18.89
CA LEU A 92 -1.70 -9.78 -20.10
C LEU A 92 -1.35 -8.79 -21.22
N LEU A 93 -1.77 -7.54 -21.09
CA LEU A 93 -1.63 -6.51 -22.12
C LEU A 93 -0.68 -5.38 -21.70
N LEU A 94 -0.20 -5.39 -20.46
CA LEU A 94 0.59 -4.28 -19.90
C LEU A 94 1.96 -4.16 -20.57
N GLY A 95 2.32 -2.97 -20.99
CA GLY A 95 3.69 -2.57 -21.35
C GLY A 95 4.30 -3.24 -22.58
N HIS A 96 3.52 -3.96 -23.40
CA HIS A 96 4.03 -4.63 -24.60
C HIS A 96 3.02 -4.59 -25.76
N PRO A 97 3.47 -4.81 -27.01
CA PRO A 97 2.60 -4.74 -28.18
C PRO A 97 1.62 -5.92 -28.25
N ALA A 98 0.59 -5.78 -29.10
CA ALA A 98 -0.42 -6.82 -29.32
C ALA A 98 0.13 -8.13 -29.92
N SER A 99 1.35 -8.11 -30.49
CA SER A 99 2.04 -9.31 -30.98
C SER A 99 2.69 -10.16 -29.90
N HIS A 100 2.77 -9.67 -28.66
CA HIS A 100 3.36 -10.41 -27.54
C HIS A 100 2.55 -11.67 -27.22
N PRO A 101 3.19 -12.81 -26.82
CA PRO A 101 2.49 -14.05 -26.51
C PRO A 101 1.35 -13.90 -25.49
N SER A 102 1.56 -13.11 -24.45
CA SER A 102 0.53 -12.81 -23.43
C SER A 102 -0.69 -12.09 -24.02
N ALA A 103 -0.47 -11.14 -24.94
CA ALA A 103 -1.56 -10.45 -25.62
C ALA A 103 -2.32 -11.38 -26.58
N GLN A 104 -1.63 -12.30 -27.24
CA GLN A 104 -2.26 -13.32 -28.09
C GLN A 104 -3.11 -14.29 -27.24
N LEU A 105 -2.63 -14.68 -26.04
CA LEU A 105 -3.42 -15.46 -25.09
C LEU A 105 -4.70 -14.69 -24.71
N HIS A 106 -4.60 -13.41 -24.36
CA HIS A 106 -5.75 -12.58 -24.06
C HIS A 106 -6.78 -12.56 -25.21
N GLN A 107 -6.33 -12.34 -26.44
CA GLN A 107 -7.20 -12.33 -27.63
C GLN A 107 -7.88 -13.69 -27.84
N SER A 108 -7.18 -14.80 -27.62
CA SER A 108 -7.74 -16.14 -27.75
C SER A 108 -8.85 -16.47 -26.75
N LEU A 109 -8.83 -15.81 -25.59
CA LEU A 109 -9.81 -16.00 -24.51
C LEU A 109 -11.05 -15.10 -24.71
N TYR A 110 -10.83 -13.82 -25.02
CA TYR A 110 -11.88 -12.78 -24.92
C TYR A 110 -12.31 -12.22 -26.27
N SER A 111 -11.55 -12.45 -27.33
CA SER A 111 -11.83 -11.97 -28.71
C SER A 111 -12.13 -10.47 -28.78
N LEU A 112 -11.54 -9.68 -27.89
CA LEU A 112 -11.68 -8.21 -27.88
C LEU A 112 -10.72 -7.59 -28.87
N PRO A 113 -11.17 -6.64 -29.72
CA PRO A 113 -10.27 -5.94 -30.63
C PRO A 113 -9.32 -5.05 -29.79
N LEU A 114 -8.02 -5.21 -30.05
CA LEU A 114 -6.99 -4.37 -29.47
C LEU A 114 -6.65 -3.25 -30.48
N GLY A 115 -6.66 -2.01 -29.99
CA GLY A 115 -6.10 -0.86 -30.64
C GLY A 115 -4.70 -0.54 -30.13
N THR A 116 -4.16 0.60 -30.55
CA THR A 116 -2.84 1.05 -30.14
C THR A 116 -2.86 2.56 -29.91
N THR A 117 -2.25 3.01 -28.83
CA THR A 117 -2.02 4.44 -28.58
C THR A 117 -0.94 4.98 -29.53
N SER A 118 -0.79 6.31 -29.59
CA SER A 118 0.33 6.96 -30.32
C SER A 118 1.71 6.54 -29.81
N ARG A 119 1.80 5.95 -28.61
CA ARG A 119 3.03 5.45 -27.98
C ARG A 119 3.25 3.94 -28.18
N GLY A 120 2.37 3.27 -28.92
CA GLY A 120 2.46 1.82 -29.13
C GLY A 120 1.84 0.96 -28.03
N ALA A 121 1.31 1.55 -26.95
CA ALA A 121 0.64 0.81 -25.88
C ALA A 121 -0.73 0.29 -26.34
N PRO A 122 -1.16 -0.92 -25.92
CA PRO A 122 -2.45 -1.46 -26.30
C PRO A 122 -3.62 -0.65 -25.73
N THR A 123 -4.70 -0.60 -26.51
CA THR A 123 -6.00 -0.09 -26.04
C THR A 123 -7.07 -1.16 -26.19
N ILE A 124 -8.05 -1.14 -25.30
CA ILE A 124 -9.25 -2.00 -25.36
C ILE A 124 -10.46 -1.11 -25.59
N SER A 125 -11.35 -1.52 -26.49
CA SER A 125 -12.54 -0.76 -26.83
C SER A 125 -13.80 -1.39 -26.23
N SER A 126 -14.59 -0.59 -25.52
CA SER A 126 -15.97 -0.89 -25.16
C SER A 126 -16.93 -0.50 -26.31
N SER A 127 -18.21 -0.71 -26.12
CA SER A 127 -19.26 -0.19 -27.03
C SER A 127 -19.31 1.34 -27.10
N GLN A 128 -18.68 2.05 -26.17
CA GLN A 128 -18.75 3.51 -26.02
C GLN A 128 -17.42 4.22 -26.24
N SER A 129 -16.31 3.67 -25.76
CA SER A 129 -15.00 4.33 -25.74
C SER A 129 -13.86 3.34 -25.81
N SER A 130 -12.68 3.82 -26.18
CA SER A 130 -11.43 3.05 -26.15
C SER A 130 -10.57 3.53 -24.98
N TYR A 131 -10.01 2.60 -24.22
CA TYR A 131 -9.24 2.84 -23.02
C TYR A 131 -7.83 2.26 -23.16
N PRO A 132 -6.77 3.03 -22.83
CA PRO A 132 -5.45 2.45 -22.57
C PRO A 132 -5.54 1.39 -21.48
N VAL A 133 -4.73 0.34 -21.62
CA VAL A 133 -4.76 -0.79 -20.66
C VAL A 133 -4.41 -0.35 -19.24
N GLU A 134 -3.51 0.62 -19.12
CA GLU A 134 -3.09 1.20 -17.84
C GLU A 134 -4.27 1.90 -17.12
N GLU A 135 -5.18 2.54 -17.85
CA GLU A 135 -6.40 3.14 -17.28
C GLU A 135 -7.34 2.07 -16.72
N VAL A 136 -7.51 0.96 -17.44
CA VAL A 136 -8.37 -0.14 -17.00
C VAL A 136 -7.78 -0.80 -15.74
N LEU A 137 -6.46 -0.98 -15.68
CA LEU A 137 -5.80 -1.45 -14.46
C LEU A 137 -5.96 -0.43 -13.32
N ALA A 138 -5.81 0.86 -13.61
CA ALA A 138 -5.98 1.90 -12.61
C ALA A 138 -7.38 1.91 -11.98
N MET A 139 -8.43 1.60 -12.75
CA MET A 139 -9.79 1.43 -12.21
C MET A 139 -9.85 0.29 -11.19
N GLN A 140 -9.22 -0.85 -11.47
CA GLN A 140 -9.17 -2.00 -10.54
C GLN A 140 -8.36 -1.67 -9.27
N LEU A 141 -7.23 -0.97 -9.42
CA LEU A 141 -6.42 -0.53 -8.27
C LEU A 141 -7.14 0.53 -7.43
N ALA A 142 -7.92 1.41 -8.06
CA ALA A 142 -8.74 2.39 -7.37
C ALA A 142 -9.86 1.72 -6.56
N TYR A 143 -10.45 0.64 -7.06
CA TYR A 143 -11.39 -0.19 -6.30
C TYR A 143 -10.71 -0.87 -5.09
N ALA A 144 -9.51 -1.43 -5.27
CA ALA A 144 -8.75 -1.99 -4.15
C ALA A 144 -8.43 -0.93 -3.08
N LYS A 145 -8.10 0.30 -3.52
CA LYS A 145 -7.89 1.45 -2.64
C LYS A 145 -9.17 1.81 -1.86
N GLU A 146 -10.32 1.81 -2.51
CA GLU A 146 -11.60 2.11 -1.85
C GLU A 146 -11.89 1.12 -0.72
N VAL A 147 -11.73 -0.19 -0.96
CA VAL A 147 -11.86 -1.23 0.06
C VAL A 147 -10.86 -1.03 1.22
N ALA A 148 -9.63 -0.62 0.89
CA ALA A 148 -8.61 -0.33 1.89
C ALA A 148 -8.94 0.93 2.69
N ASP A 149 -9.42 2.00 2.07
CA ASP A 149 -9.85 3.25 2.71
C ASP A 149 -10.99 3.00 3.70
N GLU A 150 -12.00 2.21 3.30
CA GLU A 150 -13.12 1.81 4.17
C GLU A 150 -12.64 1.01 5.39
N THR A 151 -11.76 0.02 5.17
CA THR A 151 -11.20 -0.81 6.26
C THR A 151 -10.28 0.00 7.17
N ALA A 152 -9.49 0.90 6.60
CA ALA A 152 -8.58 1.76 7.34
C ALA A 152 -9.32 2.85 8.14
N GLY A 153 -10.50 3.29 7.70
CA GLY A 153 -11.17 4.48 8.19
C GLY A 153 -10.44 5.79 7.86
N GLU A 154 -9.50 5.75 6.91
CA GLU A 154 -8.72 6.89 6.43
C GLU A 154 -8.24 6.65 4.99
N SER A 155 -7.83 7.71 4.29
CA SER A 155 -7.35 7.58 2.91
C SER A 155 -5.95 6.95 2.87
N VAL A 156 -5.86 5.75 2.32
CA VAL A 156 -4.61 5.02 2.08
C VAL A 156 -3.96 5.55 0.80
N ARG A 157 -2.68 5.90 0.89
CA ARG A 157 -1.93 6.50 -0.22
C ARG A 157 -0.75 5.67 -0.69
N GLU A 158 -0.14 4.90 0.19
CA GLU A 158 1.05 4.12 -0.11
C GLU A 158 0.69 2.70 -0.48
N VAL A 159 1.36 2.18 -1.52
CA VAL A 159 1.13 0.82 -1.99
C VAL A 159 2.41 0.11 -2.38
N VAL A 160 2.47 -1.19 -2.08
CA VAL A 160 3.39 -2.16 -2.67
C VAL A 160 2.60 -3.08 -3.58
N VAL A 161 3.10 -3.33 -4.79
CA VAL A 161 2.44 -4.21 -5.76
C VAL A 161 3.37 -5.35 -6.14
N THR A 162 2.84 -6.59 -6.16
CA THR A 162 3.60 -7.73 -6.69
C THR A 162 3.58 -7.72 -8.21
N VAL A 163 4.71 -8.07 -8.81
CA VAL A 163 4.86 -8.24 -10.26
C VAL A 163 5.65 -9.52 -10.55
N PRO A 164 5.48 -10.13 -11.72
CA PRO A 164 6.34 -11.23 -12.14
C PRO A 164 7.81 -10.82 -12.22
N GLY A 165 8.72 -11.71 -11.82
CA GLY A 165 10.16 -11.44 -11.87
C GLY A 165 10.68 -11.09 -13.26
N TRP A 166 10.09 -11.67 -14.30
CA TRP A 166 10.47 -11.42 -15.71
C TRP A 166 9.89 -10.16 -16.33
N PHE A 167 9.02 -9.40 -15.63
CA PHE A 167 8.49 -8.16 -16.18
C PHE A 167 9.62 -7.23 -16.61
N SER A 168 9.57 -6.82 -17.88
CA SER A 168 10.43 -5.78 -18.42
C SER A 168 10.20 -4.44 -17.77
N GLN A 169 11.07 -3.48 -18.01
CA GLN A 169 10.89 -2.12 -17.50
C GLN A 169 9.61 -1.45 -18.01
N SER A 170 9.22 -1.70 -19.27
CA SER A 170 7.97 -1.16 -19.81
C SER A 170 6.73 -1.71 -19.11
N GLU A 171 6.70 -3.00 -18.79
CA GLU A 171 5.61 -3.61 -18.03
C GLU A 171 5.55 -3.09 -16.57
N ARG A 172 6.72 -2.96 -15.92
CA ARG A 172 6.81 -2.39 -14.56
C ARG A 172 6.37 -0.92 -14.55
N GLN A 173 6.75 -0.14 -15.56
CA GLN A 173 6.34 1.23 -15.70
C GLN A 173 4.84 1.35 -15.95
N ALA A 174 4.23 0.49 -16.75
CA ALA A 174 2.79 0.45 -16.96
C ALA A 174 2.02 0.18 -15.65
N VAL A 175 2.55 -0.68 -14.77
CA VAL A 175 1.98 -0.88 -13.42
C VAL A 175 2.12 0.38 -12.57
N LEU A 176 3.28 1.06 -12.58
CA LEU A 176 3.48 2.29 -11.82
C LEU A 176 2.59 3.43 -12.32
N ASP A 177 2.41 3.54 -13.64
CA ASP A 177 1.49 4.49 -14.25
C ASP A 177 0.04 4.25 -13.81
N ALA A 178 -0.39 2.99 -13.79
CA ALA A 178 -1.72 2.60 -13.28
C ALA A 178 -1.89 2.90 -11.78
N VAL A 179 -0.85 2.69 -10.97
CA VAL A 179 -0.83 3.04 -9.54
C VAL A 179 -1.02 4.55 -9.34
N GLU A 180 -0.30 5.37 -10.11
CA GLU A 180 -0.41 6.83 -10.04
C GLU A 180 -1.81 7.30 -10.48
N LEU A 181 -2.33 6.75 -11.59
CA LEU A 181 -3.69 7.01 -12.07
C LEU A 181 -4.76 6.65 -11.05
N ALA A 182 -4.56 5.58 -10.29
CA ALA A 182 -5.46 5.19 -9.17
C ALA A 182 -5.40 6.12 -7.96
N GLY A 183 -4.52 7.14 -7.98
CA GLY A 183 -4.32 8.07 -6.86
C GLY A 183 -3.52 7.45 -5.70
N LEU A 184 -2.73 6.42 -5.99
CA LEU A 184 -1.81 5.76 -5.08
C LEU A 184 -0.36 6.21 -5.35
N ARG A 185 0.50 6.04 -4.38
CA ARG A 185 1.94 6.22 -4.49
C ARG A 185 2.64 4.88 -4.26
N SER A 186 3.31 4.36 -5.27
CA SER A 186 4.11 3.16 -5.09
C SER A 186 5.32 3.47 -4.20
N ILE A 187 5.52 2.62 -3.18
CA ILE A 187 6.76 2.60 -2.39
C ILE A 187 7.71 1.49 -2.87
N GLY A 188 7.25 0.62 -3.76
CA GLY A 188 8.05 -0.41 -4.41
C GLY A 188 7.19 -1.41 -5.19
N LEU A 189 7.80 -1.98 -6.23
CA LEU A 189 7.33 -3.21 -6.84
C LEU A 189 8.18 -4.36 -6.28
N VAL A 190 7.55 -5.45 -5.90
CA VAL A 190 8.23 -6.65 -5.40
C VAL A 190 7.92 -7.84 -6.31
N ASN A 191 8.95 -8.63 -6.64
CA ASN A 191 8.71 -9.84 -7.41
C ASN A 191 7.90 -10.85 -6.58
N ASP A 192 6.87 -11.45 -7.17
CA ASP A 192 5.91 -12.32 -6.49
C ASP A 192 6.57 -13.53 -5.80
N GLY A 193 7.59 -14.15 -6.41
CA GLY A 193 8.37 -15.22 -5.77
C GLY A 193 9.14 -14.74 -4.53
N ALA A 194 9.74 -13.54 -4.60
CA ALA A 194 10.42 -12.93 -3.45
C ALA A 194 9.41 -12.56 -2.34
N ALA A 195 8.26 -12.01 -2.70
CA ALA A 195 7.18 -11.74 -1.76
C ALA A 195 6.71 -13.02 -1.05
N ALA A 196 6.48 -14.10 -1.79
CA ALA A 196 6.10 -15.39 -1.20
C ALA A 196 7.17 -15.91 -0.24
N ALA A 197 8.46 -15.73 -0.56
CA ALA A 197 9.58 -16.11 0.31
C ALA A 197 9.61 -15.26 1.59
N VAL A 198 9.28 -13.99 1.54
CA VAL A 198 9.13 -13.12 2.73
C VAL A 198 8.03 -13.64 3.65
N ASN A 199 6.87 -14.00 3.10
CA ASN A 199 5.79 -14.60 3.88
C ASN A 199 6.21 -15.95 4.50
N TYR A 200 6.88 -16.78 3.74
CA TYR A 200 7.41 -18.06 4.24
C TYR A 200 8.41 -17.87 5.37
N ALA A 201 9.27 -16.85 5.26
CA ALA A 201 10.28 -16.52 6.24
C ALA A 201 9.73 -15.90 7.53
N MET A 202 8.54 -15.29 7.50
CA MET A 202 7.97 -14.58 8.65
C MET A 202 7.75 -15.49 9.86
N THR A 203 7.23 -16.69 9.64
CA THR A 203 6.83 -17.62 10.72
C THR A 203 7.90 -18.66 11.06
N ARG A 204 9.07 -18.62 10.40
CA ARG A 204 10.13 -19.62 10.53
C ARG A 204 11.43 -18.99 11.00
N THR A 205 12.28 -19.82 11.61
CA THR A 205 13.66 -19.48 11.97
C THR A 205 14.61 -20.27 11.10
N PHE A 206 15.70 -19.65 10.67
CA PHE A 206 16.67 -20.25 9.77
C PHE A 206 18.06 -20.31 10.42
N PRO A 207 18.90 -21.30 10.07
CA PRO A 207 20.27 -21.36 10.51
C PRO A 207 21.11 -20.24 9.88
N ALA A 208 22.36 -20.07 10.32
CA ALA A 208 23.31 -19.17 9.68
C ALA A 208 23.78 -19.67 8.31
N THR A 209 23.75 -20.99 8.09
CA THR A 209 23.99 -21.61 6.79
C THR A 209 22.77 -21.43 5.89
N PRO A 210 22.94 -21.08 4.60
CA PRO A 210 21.82 -20.95 3.67
C PRO A 210 21.05 -22.26 3.52
N SER A 211 19.72 -22.21 3.60
CA SER A 211 18.81 -23.27 3.17
C SER A 211 18.12 -22.82 1.88
N TYR A 212 18.08 -23.71 0.87
CA TYR A 212 17.55 -23.38 -0.46
C TYR A 212 16.14 -23.91 -0.63
N HIS A 213 15.27 -23.05 -1.16
CA HIS A 213 13.86 -23.35 -1.38
C HIS A 213 13.43 -22.90 -2.77
N LEU A 214 12.58 -23.70 -3.42
CA LEU A 214 11.95 -23.35 -4.70
C LEU A 214 10.51 -22.88 -4.46
N PHE A 215 10.19 -21.70 -4.93
CA PHE A 215 8.82 -21.19 -4.97
C PHE A 215 8.27 -21.37 -6.37
N TYR A 216 7.45 -22.40 -6.55
CA TYR A 216 6.81 -22.76 -7.80
C TYR A 216 5.42 -22.14 -7.85
N ASP A 217 5.22 -21.14 -8.69
CA ASP A 217 3.96 -20.39 -8.80
C ASP A 217 3.33 -20.61 -10.16
N LEU A 218 2.30 -21.44 -10.23
CA LEU A 218 1.48 -21.65 -11.41
C LEU A 218 0.13 -20.96 -11.22
N GLY A 219 0.04 -19.75 -11.81
CA GLY A 219 -1.13 -18.89 -11.78
C GLY A 219 -2.14 -19.16 -12.91
N ALA A 220 -2.95 -18.13 -13.19
CA ALA A 220 -3.94 -18.23 -14.25
C ALA A 220 -3.33 -18.15 -15.66
N SER A 221 -2.28 -17.35 -15.84
CA SER A 221 -1.73 -17.07 -17.18
C SER A 221 -0.30 -17.54 -17.39
N SER A 222 0.45 -17.75 -16.32
CA SER A 222 1.90 -18.00 -16.40
C SER A 222 2.39 -18.87 -15.29
N LEU A 223 3.53 -19.52 -15.54
CA LEU A 223 4.32 -20.28 -14.57
C LEU A 223 5.62 -19.56 -14.26
N ARG A 224 6.01 -19.58 -13.00
CA ARG A 224 7.30 -19.06 -12.52
C ARG A 224 7.85 -19.92 -11.40
N THR A 225 9.15 -20.09 -11.43
CA THR A 225 9.91 -20.75 -10.37
C THR A 225 10.99 -19.80 -9.89
N THR A 226 11.01 -19.51 -8.60
CA THR A 226 12.00 -18.63 -7.98
C THR A 226 12.81 -19.45 -6.98
N LEU A 227 14.12 -19.50 -7.17
CA LEU A 227 15.03 -20.18 -6.27
C LEU A 227 15.58 -19.19 -5.26
N VAL A 228 15.36 -19.46 -3.97
CA VAL A 228 15.68 -18.56 -2.87
C VAL A 228 16.49 -19.29 -1.82
N SER A 229 17.54 -18.64 -1.28
CA SER A 229 18.16 -19.07 -0.03
C SER A 229 17.65 -18.24 1.15
N LEU A 230 17.42 -18.91 2.26
CA LEU A 230 16.99 -18.33 3.54
C LEU A 230 18.05 -18.64 4.61
N LYS A 231 18.48 -17.58 5.33
CA LYS A 231 19.45 -17.72 6.44
C LYS A 231 19.27 -16.64 7.50
N SER A 232 19.73 -16.93 8.70
CA SER A 232 19.94 -15.90 9.74
C SER A 232 21.30 -15.23 9.49
N ALA A 233 21.33 -13.89 9.52
CA ALA A 233 22.54 -13.11 9.28
C ALA A 233 22.62 -11.91 10.22
N MET A 234 23.84 -11.55 10.66
CA MET A 234 24.12 -10.32 11.38
C MET A 234 24.42 -9.23 10.37
N LEU A 235 23.47 -8.34 10.11
CA LEU A 235 23.61 -7.24 9.16
C LEU A 235 23.50 -5.88 9.86
N PRO A 236 24.20 -4.85 9.33
CA PRO A 236 24.12 -3.49 9.85
C PRO A 236 22.68 -2.98 9.79
N ASP A 237 22.25 -2.25 10.82
CA ASP A 237 20.98 -1.52 10.76
C ASP A 237 21.07 -0.41 9.69
N PRO A 238 20.34 -0.48 8.57
CA PRO A 238 20.43 0.50 7.49
C PRO A 238 19.92 1.88 7.91
N TYR A 239 19.24 1.94 9.05
CA TYR A 239 18.65 3.16 9.59
C TYR A 239 19.45 3.74 10.77
N SER A 240 20.56 3.10 11.14
CA SER A 240 21.45 3.63 12.18
C SER A 240 22.14 4.90 11.67
N LEU A 241 22.04 5.96 12.46
CA LEU A 241 22.78 7.20 12.23
C LEU A 241 24.20 7.14 12.84
N ALA A 242 24.56 6.05 13.49
CA ALA A 242 25.87 5.88 14.10
C ALA A 242 26.95 5.59 13.05
N ALA A 243 28.17 6.05 13.30
CA ALA A 243 29.32 5.81 12.42
C ALA A 243 29.63 4.32 12.23
N LYS A 244 29.34 3.52 13.24
CA LYS A 244 29.31 2.05 13.15
C LYS A 244 27.90 1.58 13.46
N PRO A 245 27.09 1.23 12.42
CA PRO A 245 25.78 0.69 12.63
C PRO A 245 25.81 -0.55 13.51
N GLU A 246 24.85 -0.63 14.43
CA GLU A 246 24.66 -1.84 15.24
C GLU A 246 24.26 -3.00 14.32
N LEU A 247 24.86 -4.18 14.55
CA LEU A 247 24.53 -5.38 13.83
C LEU A 247 23.25 -5.99 14.44
N LYS A 248 22.24 -6.20 13.61
CA LYS A 248 20.99 -6.87 13.99
C LYS A 248 20.93 -8.26 13.39
N ASN A 249 20.36 -9.19 14.15
CA ASN A 249 20.04 -10.51 13.62
C ASN A 249 18.80 -10.38 12.74
N VAL A 250 18.97 -10.62 11.45
CA VAL A 250 17.92 -10.51 10.43
C VAL A 250 17.74 -11.84 9.72
N THR A 251 16.56 -12.06 9.15
CA THR A 251 16.36 -13.12 8.17
C THR A 251 16.70 -12.59 6.78
N SER A 252 17.73 -13.16 6.16
CA SER A 252 18.12 -12.81 4.79
C SER A 252 17.40 -13.71 3.80
N VAL A 253 16.71 -13.11 2.85
CA VAL A 253 16.05 -13.73 1.69
C VAL A 253 16.87 -13.35 0.47
N THR A 254 17.50 -14.31 -0.20
CA THR A 254 18.32 -14.02 -1.38
C THR A 254 17.85 -14.86 -2.55
N VAL A 255 17.47 -14.21 -3.64
CA VAL A 255 17.10 -14.87 -4.89
C VAL A 255 18.36 -15.23 -5.67
N HIS A 256 18.41 -16.43 -6.25
CA HIS A 256 19.57 -16.97 -6.97
C HIS A 256 19.28 -17.33 -8.43
N GLY A 257 18.03 -17.61 -8.77
CA GLY A 257 17.65 -17.95 -10.12
C GLY A 257 16.14 -17.88 -10.36
N PHE A 258 15.78 -17.74 -11.60
CA PHE A 258 14.42 -17.75 -12.11
C PHE A 258 14.25 -18.74 -13.23
N GLY A 259 13.08 -19.38 -13.27
CA GLY A 259 12.57 -20.02 -14.47
C GLY A 259 11.13 -19.59 -14.68
N PHE A 260 10.71 -19.42 -15.91
CA PHE A 260 9.36 -18.96 -16.20
C PHE A 260 8.86 -19.40 -17.58
N ASP A 261 7.51 -19.45 -17.69
CA ASP A 261 6.80 -19.62 -18.93
C ASP A 261 5.57 -18.68 -18.93
N VAL A 262 5.52 -17.75 -19.89
CA VAL A 262 4.61 -16.58 -19.85
C VAL A 262 3.20 -16.88 -20.35
N ASP A 263 2.99 -18.02 -21.01
CA ASP A 263 1.70 -18.41 -21.58
C ASP A 263 1.23 -19.79 -21.13
N VAL A 264 1.82 -20.35 -20.08
CA VAL A 264 1.40 -21.60 -19.43
C VAL A 264 0.74 -21.32 -18.10
N GLY A 265 -0.56 -21.64 -18.00
CA GLY A 265 -1.32 -21.40 -16.78
C GLY A 265 -2.74 -21.96 -16.85
N GLY A 266 -3.56 -21.57 -15.87
CA GLY A 266 -4.96 -22.02 -15.77
C GLY A 266 -5.81 -21.65 -16.97
N TYR A 267 -5.54 -20.53 -17.62
CA TYR A 267 -6.25 -20.08 -18.82
C TYR A 267 -5.99 -20.97 -20.04
N GLN A 268 -4.81 -21.58 -20.14
CA GLN A 268 -4.57 -22.56 -21.21
C GLN A 268 -5.47 -23.79 -21.00
N LEU A 269 -5.59 -24.26 -19.77
CA LEU A 269 -6.48 -25.37 -19.44
C LEU A 269 -7.95 -25.00 -19.62
N ASP A 270 -8.38 -23.79 -19.25
CA ASP A 270 -9.73 -23.28 -19.50
C ASP A 270 -10.03 -23.24 -21.00
N ARG A 271 -9.06 -22.78 -21.82
CA ARG A 271 -9.18 -22.78 -23.27
C ARG A 271 -9.34 -24.19 -23.83
N ILE A 272 -8.55 -25.15 -23.36
CA ILE A 272 -8.67 -26.54 -23.82
C ILE A 272 -10.07 -27.09 -23.48
N VAL A 273 -10.58 -26.90 -22.27
CA VAL A 273 -11.93 -27.34 -21.89
C VAL A 273 -13.00 -26.62 -22.72
N ARG A 274 -12.84 -25.29 -22.94
CA ARG A 274 -13.75 -24.51 -23.80
C ARG A 274 -13.76 -25.07 -25.22
N ASP A 275 -12.61 -25.36 -25.79
CA ASP A 275 -12.47 -25.82 -27.16
C ASP A 275 -13.09 -27.23 -27.33
N ILE A 276 -12.98 -28.12 -26.31
CA ILE A 276 -13.72 -29.39 -26.25
C ILE A 276 -15.23 -29.13 -26.36
N MET A 277 -15.77 -28.19 -25.58
CA MET A 277 -17.21 -27.86 -25.62
C MET A 277 -17.61 -27.22 -26.94
N VAL A 278 -16.77 -26.36 -27.54
CA VAL A 278 -17.01 -25.77 -28.86
C VAL A 278 -17.14 -26.87 -29.91
N GLU A 279 -16.20 -27.82 -29.95
CA GLU A 279 -16.26 -28.95 -30.89
C GLU A 279 -17.54 -29.77 -30.76
N GLU A 280 -18.06 -29.97 -29.55
CA GLU A 280 -19.32 -30.69 -29.33
C GLU A 280 -20.55 -29.90 -29.79
N VAL A 281 -20.52 -28.57 -29.68
CA VAL A 281 -21.56 -27.70 -30.25
C VAL A 281 -21.53 -27.73 -31.77
N GLU A 282 -20.34 -27.65 -32.37
CA GLU A 282 -20.14 -27.70 -33.83
C GLU A 282 -20.54 -29.06 -34.42
N LYS A 283 -20.28 -30.18 -33.72
CA LYS A 283 -20.77 -31.51 -34.12
C LYS A 283 -22.29 -31.62 -34.21
N LYS A 284 -23.02 -30.78 -33.47
CA LYS A 284 -24.47 -30.67 -33.52
C LYS A 284 -24.99 -29.74 -34.61
N GLY A 285 -24.09 -29.19 -35.44
CA GLY A 285 -24.41 -28.30 -36.56
C GLY A 285 -24.58 -26.82 -36.21
N ASN A 286 -24.17 -26.42 -34.99
CA ASN A 286 -24.27 -25.02 -34.56
C ASN A 286 -22.89 -24.35 -34.60
N GLU A 287 -22.82 -23.13 -35.08
CA GLU A 287 -21.60 -22.30 -35.07
C GLU A 287 -21.62 -21.33 -33.90
N VAL A 288 -20.53 -21.30 -33.07
CA VAL A 288 -20.44 -20.47 -31.86
C VAL A 288 -19.26 -19.52 -31.86
N LYS A 289 -18.20 -19.76 -32.66
CA LYS A 289 -16.94 -19.00 -32.61
C LYS A 289 -17.12 -17.51 -32.93
N GLY A 290 -18.14 -17.15 -33.72
CA GLY A 290 -18.48 -15.76 -34.05
C GLY A 290 -19.32 -15.06 -32.98
N ASP A 291 -19.96 -15.78 -32.07
CA ASP A 291 -20.80 -15.21 -31.00
C ASP A 291 -19.99 -15.02 -29.72
N ARG A 292 -19.68 -13.77 -29.42
CA ARG A 292 -18.95 -13.39 -28.20
C ARG A 292 -19.67 -13.76 -26.91
N ARG A 293 -21.01 -13.73 -26.89
CA ARG A 293 -21.79 -14.10 -25.70
C ARG A 293 -21.74 -15.60 -25.46
N ALA A 294 -21.90 -16.39 -26.52
CA ALA A 294 -21.77 -17.84 -26.45
C ALA A 294 -20.34 -18.24 -26.01
N MET A 295 -19.31 -17.63 -26.60
CA MET A 295 -17.91 -17.89 -26.21
C MET A 295 -17.61 -17.47 -24.78
N ALA A 296 -18.16 -16.36 -24.29
CA ALA A 296 -18.01 -15.94 -22.89
C ALA A 296 -18.70 -16.89 -21.91
N LYS A 297 -19.91 -17.40 -22.26
CA LYS A 297 -20.60 -18.44 -21.48
C LYS A 297 -19.80 -19.74 -21.46
N LEU A 298 -19.29 -20.18 -22.60
CA LEU A 298 -18.43 -21.37 -22.70
C LEU A 298 -17.15 -21.26 -21.89
N LEU A 299 -16.48 -20.10 -21.94
CA LEU A 299 -15.25 -19.87 -21.16
C LEU A 299 -15.52 -19.87 -19.65
N LYS A 300 -16.60 -19.26 -19.20
CA LYS A 300 -17.02 -19.26 -17.79
C LYS A 300 -17.31 -20.68 -17.30
N GLU A 301 -18.04 -21.46 -18.10
CA GLU A 301 -18.36 -22.86 -17.78
C GLU A 301 -17.10 -23.75 -17.82
N ALA A 302 -16.19 -23.51 -18.77
CA ALA A 302 -14.90 -24.22 -18.86
C ALA A 302 -14.07 -24.04 -17.58
N SER A 303 -13.99 -22.84 -17.08
CA SER A 303 -13.26 -22.58 -15.82
C SER A 303 -13.90 -23.31 -14.63
N ARG A 304 -15.23 -23.34 -14.55
CA ARG A 304 -15.95 -24.14 -13.54
C ARG A 304 -15.68 -25.65 -13.70
N VAL A 305 -15.79 -26.17 -14.91
CA VAL A 305 -15.55 -27.58 -15.22
C VAL A 305 -14.11 -27.97 -14.86
N LYS A 306 -13.10 -27.19 -15.27
CA LYS A 306 -11.69 -27.41 -14.89
C LYS A 306 -11.52 -27.51 -13.36
N GLN A 307 -12.15 -26.62 -12.59
CA GLN A 307 -12.06 -26.65 -11.13
C GLN A 307 -12.68 -27.95 -10.57
N VAL A 308 -13.83 -28.39 -11.09
CA VAL A 308 -14.45 -29.66 -10.68
C VAL A 308 -13.58 -30.84 -11.05
N LEU A 309 -12.99 -30.86 -12.25
CA LEU A 309 -12.07 -31.92 -12.71
C LEU A 309 -10.78 -31.99 -11.89
N SER A 310 -10.43 -30.97 -11.13
CA SER A 310 -9.30 -31.05 -10.20
C SER A 310 -9.58 -31.97 -9.00
N ALA A 311 -10.87 -32.14 -8.64
CA ALA A 311 -11.29 -33.04 -7.57
C ALA A 311 -11.93 -34.36 -8.11
N ASN A 312 -12.72 -34.24 -9.18
CA ASN A 312 -13.51 -35.34 -9.74
C ASN A 312 -12.94 -35.82 -11.07
N THR A 313 -13.28 -37.03 -11.49
CA THR A 313 -12.87 -37.63 -12.78
C THR A 313 -13.71 -37.15 -13.95
N ALA A 314 -14.96 -36.65 -13.69
CA ALA A 314 -15.86 -36.12 -14.70
C ALA A 314 -16.67 -34.95 -14.14
N SER A 315 -17.12 -34.07 -15.02
CA SER A 315 -17.96 -32.92 -14.69
C SER A 315 -19.02 -32.70 -15.76
N ALA A 316 -20.28 -32.54 -15.36
CA ALA A 316 -21.31 -32.09 -16.26
C ALA A 316 -21.12 -30.60 -16.56
N ALA A 317 -21.06 -30.26 -17.85
CA ALA A 317 -21.12 -28.89 -18.37
C ALA A 317 -22.55 -28.57 -18.79
N ARG A 318 -23.11 -27.43 -18.30
CA ARG A 318 -24.50 -27.02 -18.57
C ARG A 318 -24.54 -25.52 -18.79
N ILE A 319 -25.07 -25.11 -19.95
CA ILE A 319 -25.24 -23.72 -20.30
C ILE A 319 -26.65 -23.54 -20.88
N GLU A 320 -27.49 -22.77 -20.18
CA GLU A 320 -28.81 -22.45 -20.65
C GLU A 320 -28.76 -21.34 -21.70
N GLY A 321 -29.60 -21.52 -22.76
CA GLY A 321 -29.68 -20.55 -23.83
C GLY A 321 -28.32 -20.19 -24.44
N LEU A 322 -27.51 -21.19 -24.79
CA LEU A 322 -26.19 -20.95 -25.37
C LEU A 322 -26.29 -20.22 -26.71
N ILE A 323 -27.20 -20.71 -27.59
CA ILE A 323 -27.51 -20.15 -28.93
C ILE A 323 -29.02 -20.21 -29.09
N GLU A 324 -29.69 -19.09 -29.45
CA GLU A 324 -31.12 -19.01 -29.86
C GLU A 324 -32.02 -20.02 -29.11
N ASP A 325 -32.15 -19.92 -27.80
CA ASP A 325 -32.96 -20.79 -26.94
C ASP A 325 -32.50 -22.26 -26.87
N THR A 326 -31.31 -22.60 -27.39
CA THR A 326 -30.74 -23.95 -27.28
C THR A 326 -29.82 -24.10 -26.11
N ASP A 327 -30.10 -25.04 -25.21
CA ASP A 327 -29.24 -25.41 -24.10
C ASP A 327 -28.06 -26.28 -24.57
N PHE A 328 -26.91 -26.02 -23.98
CA PHE A 328 -25.74 -26.92 -24.08
C PHE A 328 -25.69 -27.83 -22.85
N ARG A 329 -25.55 -29.14 -23.11
CA ARG A 329 -25.29 -30.15 -22.04
C ARG A 329 -24.30 -31.18 -22.59
N SER A 330 -23.25 -31.40 -21.78
CA SER A 330 -22.23 -32.41 -22.05
C SER A 330 -21.57 -32.87 -20.75
N GLU A 331 -20.91 -34.02 -20.80
CA GLU A 331 -20.04 -34.51 -19.75
C GLU A 331 -18.60 -34.43 -20.24
N ILE A 332 -17.74 -33.72 -19.48
CA ILE A 332 -16.32 -33.59 -19.76
C ILE A 332 -15.54 -34.38 -18.73
N THR A 333 -14.58 -35.19 -19.18
CA THR A 333 -13.76 -36.03 -18.29
C THR A 333 -12.37 -35.40 -18.07
N ARG A 334 -11.74 -35.76 -16.95
CA ARG A 334 -10.36 -35.39 -16.66
C ARG A 334 -9.40 -35.96 -17.72
N GLU A 335 -9.62 -37.18 -18.15
CA GLU A 335 -8.83 -37.83 -19.21
C GLU A 335 -8.85 -37.06 -20.53
N GLN A 336 -10.03 -36.51 -20.93
CA GLN A 336 -10.11 -35.65 -22.11
C GLN A 336 -9.26 -34.38 -21.97
N LEU A 337 -9.31 -33.73 -20.78
CA LEU A 337 -8.48 -32.56 -20.50
C LEU A 337 -6.99 -32.92 -20.52
N GLU A 338 -6.57 -33.94 -19.78
CA GLU A 338 -5.17 -34.35 -19.64
C GLU A 338 -4.56 -34.82 -20.96
N SER A 339 -5.31 -35.56 -21.77
CA SER A 339 -4.88 -36.00 -23.10
C SER A 339 -4.64 -34.80 -24.04
N ARG A 340 -5.50 -33.80 -24.01
CA ARG A 340 -5.36 -32.57 -24.82
C ARG A 340 -4.31 -31.60 -24.30
N ALA A 341 -4.01 -31.66 -23.01
CA ALA A 341 -3.00 -30.85 -22.36
C ALA A 341 -1.62 -31.53 -22.26
N ALA A 342 -1.43 -32.71 -22.85
CA ALA A 342 -0.21 -33.50 -22.71
C ALA A 342 1.06 -32.73 -23.14
N ASP A 343 0.97 -31.90 -24.18
CA ASP A 343 2.09 -31.07 -24.67
C ASP A 343 2.53 -30.00 -23.67
N LEU A 344 1.69 -29.67 -22.65
CA LEU A 344 2.03 -28.75 -21.60
C LEU A 344 2.87 -29.40 -20.47
N ILE A 345 2.89 -30.73 -20.35
CA ILE A 345 3.57 -31.44 -19.24
C ILE A 345 5.07 -31.07 -19.14
N PRO A 346 5.87 -31.10 -20.22
CA PRO A 346 7.25 -30.64 -20.15
C PRO A 346 7.39 -29.16 -19.75
N ARG A 347 6.46 -28.34 -20.17
CA ARG A 347 6.45 -26.90 -19.86
C ARG A 347 6.13 -26.62 -18.39
N PHE A 348 5.43 -27.49 -17.67
CA PHE A 348 5.21 -27.38 -16.23
C PHE A 348 6.50 -27.61 -15.42
N THR A 349 7.48 -28.31 -15.95
CA THR A 349 8.71 -28.63 -15.22
C THR A 349 9.94 -27.85 -15.68
N GLN A 350 9.97 -27.41 -16.94
CA GLN A 350 11.13 -26.69 -17.50
C GLN A 350 11.57 -25.49 -16.63
N PRO A 351 10.68 -24.63 -16.11
CA PRO A 351 11.10 -23.51 -15.25
C PRO A 351 11.79 -23.93 -13.93
N ILE A 352 11.58 -25.15 -13.45
CA ILE A 352 12.32 -25.69 -12.31
C ILE A 352 13.79 -25.93 -12.71
N HIS A 353 14.00 -26.57 -13.86
CA HIS A 353 15.33 -26.83 -14.39
C HIS A 353 16.08 -25.54 -14.71
N ASP A 354 15.41 -24.55 -15.30
CA ASP A 354 16.00 -23.26 -15.64
C ASP A 354 16.48 -22.51 -14.37
N ALA A 355 15.64 -22.42 -13.32
CA ALA A 355 16.00 -21.79 -12.07
C ALA A 355 17.19 -22.47 -11.36
N LEU A 356 17.25 -23.79 -11.40
CA LEU A 356 18.38 -24.56 -10.86
C LEU A 356 19.67 -24.34 -11.66
N ALA A 357 19.56 -24.34 -12.99
CA ALA A 357 20.70 -24.14 -13.88
C ALA A 357 21.30 -22.73 -13.71
N GLU A 358 20.46 -21.70 -13.63
CA GLU A 358 20.91 -20.32 -13.37
C GLU A 358 21.63 -20.18 -12.03
N ALA A 359 21.12 -20.83 -10.99
CA ALA A 359 21.72 -20.84 -9.66
C ALA A 359 22.94 -21.80 -9.55
N LYS A 360 23.21 -22.62 -10.57
CA LYS A 360 24.25 -23.67 -10.56
C LYS A 360 24.05 -24.64 -9.39
N LEU A 361 22.80 -24.99 -9.09
CA LEU A 361 22.40 -25.92 -8.04
C LEU A 361 21.69 -27.14 -8.66
N THR A 362 21.58 -28.19 -7.86
CA THR A 362 20.84 -29.40 -8.20
C THR A 362 19.62 -29.57 -7.31
N MET A 363 18.73 -30.45 -7.62
CA MET A 363 17.57 -30.76 -6.80
C MET A 363 17.92 -31.28 -5.39
N ASP A 364 19.10 -31.89 -5.24
CA ASP A 364 19.61 -32.38 -3.94
C ASP A 364 19.93 -31.24 -2.97
N ASP A 365 20.29 -30.06 -3.49
CA ASP A 365 20.56 -28.87 -2.68
C ASP A 365 19.27 -28.24 -2.14
N ILE A 366 18.11 -28.57 -2.67
CA ILE A 366 16.83 -27.97 -2.35
C ILE A 366 16.18 -28.66 -1.15
N GLU A 367 15.91 -27.88 -0.10
CA GLU A 367 15.24 -28.36 1.11
C GLU A 367 13.73 -28.55 0.92
N SER A 368 13.07 -27.61 0.24
CA SER A 368 11.63 -27.72 -0.02
C SER A 368 11.20 -26.96 -1.26
N VAL A 369 10.08 -27.41 -1.85
CA VAL A 369 9.37 -26.78 -2.97
C VAL A 369 8.01 -26.31 -2.50
N ILE A 370 7.77 -25.02 -2.60
CA ILE A 370 6.55 -24.35 -2.14
C ILE A 370 5.65 -24.10 -3.35
N LEU A 371 4.50 -24.77 -3.39
CA LEU A 371 3.53 -24.60 -4.48
C LEU A 371 2.65 -23.39 -4.22
N ILE A 372 2.59 -22.50 -5.20
CA ILE A 372 1.81 -21.24 -5.19
C ILE A 372 0.94 -21.19 -6.45
N GLY A 373 -0.11 -20.36 -6.41
CA GLY A 373 -1.05 -20.24 -7.51
C GLY A 373 -2.11 -21.34 -7.56
N GLY A 374 -3.33 -20.98 -7.95
CA GLY A 374 -4.48 -21.90 -7.93
C GLY A 374 -4.35 -23.08 -8.90
N THR A 375 -3.63 -22.90 -10.01
CA THR A 375 -3.44 -23.94 -11.03
C THR A 375 -2.49 -25.05 -10.58
N SER A 376 -1.61 -24.79 -9.60
CA SER A 376 -0.76 -25.83 -8.99
C SER A 376 -1.56 -26.95 -8.31
N ARG A 377 -2.88 -26.77 -8.12
CA ARG A 377 -3.78 -27.79 -7.55
C ARG A 377 -4.30 -28.79 -8.58
N VAL A 378 -4.08 -28.57 -9.87
CA VAL A 378 -4.52 -29.47 -10.93
C VAL A 378 -3.72 -30.77 -10.87
N PRO A 379 -4.36 -31.97 -10.84
CA PRO A 379 -3.68 -33.24 -10.60
C PRO A 379 -2.52 -33.53 -11.57
N MET A 380 -2.68 -33.27 -12.86
CA MET A 380 -1.61 -33.47 -13.85
C MET A 380 -0.39 -32.57 -13.58
N VAL A 381 -0.61 -31.37 -13.07
CA VAL A 381 0.47 -30.44 -12.68
C VAL A 381 1.20 -30.96 -11.46
N GLN A 382 0.46 -31.40 -10.43
CA GLN A 382 1.06 -31.98 -9.23
C GLN A 382 1.89 -33.21 -9.54
N ALA A 383 1.38 -34.10 -10.41
CA ALA A 383 2.10 -35.28 -10.85
C ALA A 383 3.38 -34.91 -11.63
N ALA A 384 3.30 -33.93 -12.54
CA ALA A 384 4.47 -33.48 -13.29
C ALA A 384 5.53 -32.87 -12.36
N VAL A 385 5.15 -31.98 -11.42
CA VAL A 385 6.08 -31.41 -10.46
C VAL A 385 6.68 -32.47 -9.55
N ALA A 386 5.85 -33.36 -8.98
CA ALA A 386 6.31 -34.43 -8.09
C ALA A 386 7.30 -35.41 -8.78
N SER A 387 7.14 -35.64 -10.09
CA SER A 387 8.07 -36.50 -10.85
C SER A 387 9.50 -35.95 -10.94
N VAL A 388 9.64 -34.58 -10.83
CA VAL A 388 10.96 -33.93 -10.90
C VAL A 388 11.52 -33.64 -9.51
N VAL A 389 10.67 -33.18 -8.58
CA VAL A 389 11.14 -32.69 -7.28
C VAL A 389 11.06 -33.72 -6.15
N GLY A 390 10.26 -34.78 -6.33
CA GLY A 390 9.90 -35.74 -5.27
C GLY A 390 8.76 -35.23 -4.38
N GLU A 391 7.86 -36.11 -3.96
CA GLU A 391 6.71 -35.72 -3.11
C GLU A 391 7.11 -35.27 -1.72
N ASP A 392 8.21 -35.77 -1.19
CA ASP A 392 8.77 -35.47 0.13
C ASP A 392 9.28 -34.03 0.25
N LYS A 393 9.73 -33.43 -0.84
CA LYS A 393 10.19 -32.04 -0.89
C LYS A 393 9.05 -31.02 -1.05
N ILE A 394 7.84 -31.47 -1.41
CA ILE A 394 6.68 -30.56 -1.59
C ILE A 394 6.14 -30.12 -0.24
N ALA A 395 6.28 -28.83 0.06
CA ALA A 395 5.75 -28.22 1.29
C ALA A 395 4.21 -28.10 1.26
N LYS A 396 3.53 -28.69 2.27
CA LYS A 396 2.05 -28.72 2.35
C LYS A 396 1.45 -27.69 3.30
N ASN A 397 2.26 -26.84 3.93
CA ASN A 397 1.88 -25.95 5.04
C ASN A 397 1.97 -24.44 4.67
N VAL A 398 1.74 -24.10 3.42
CA VAL A 398 1.71 -22.71 2.93
C VAL A 398 0.38 -22.44 2.24
N ASN A 399 -0.23 -21.28 2.52
CA ASN A 399 -1.40 -20.85 1.77
C ASN A 399 -0.98 -20.37 0.37
N ALA A 400 -1.17 -21.23 -0.59
CA ALA A 400 -0.75 -21.05 -1.98
C ALA A 400 -1.34 -19.80 -2.66
N GLU A 401 -2.48 -19.27 -2.17
CA GLU A 401 -3.16 -18.13 -2.79
C GLU A 401 -2.83 -16.80 -2.12
N GLU A 402 -2.47 -16.79 -0.84
CA GLU A 402 -2.29 -15.56 -0.05
C GLU A 402 -0.83 -15.24 0.27
N ALA A 403 0.08 -16.19 0.08
CA ALA A 403 1.49 -15.99 0.39
C ALA A 403 2.11 -14.75 -0.30
N PRO A 404 1.85 -14.46 -1.60
CA PRO A 404 2.42 -13.27 -2.24
C PRO A 404 1.90 -11.96 -1.67
N VAL A 405 0.59 -11.81 -1.42
CA VAL A 405 0.03 -10.55 -0.90
C VAL A 405 0.47 -10.27 0.54
N LEU A 406 0.47 -11.28 1.40
CA LEU A 406 0.95 -11.14 2.78
C LEU A 406 2.46 -10.86 2.82
N GLY A 407 3.23 -11.50 1.95
CA GLY A 407 4.65 -11.24 1.79
C GLY A 407 4.95 -9.83 1.28
N ALA A 408 4.19 -9.33 0.31
CA ALA A 408 4.29 -7.95 -0.17
C ALA A 408 3.97 -6.94 0.94
N ALA A 409 2.96 -7.22 1.77
CA ALA A 409 2.60 -6.39 2.92
C ALA A 409 3.72 -6.35 3.97
N LEU A 410 4.34 -7.50 4.27
CA LEU A 410 5.49 -7.59 5.16
C LEU A 410 6.73 -6.89 4.60
N TYR A 411 7.00 -7.04 3.30
CA TYR A 411 8.06 -6.34 2.60
C TYR A 411 7.87 -4.83 2.69
N GLY A 412 6.67 -4.33 2.38
CA GLY A 412 6.33 -2.92 2.49
C GLY A 412 6.45 -2.38 3.91
N ALA A 413 5.98 -3.14 4.91
CA ALA A 413 6.14 -2.79 6.33
C ALA A 413 7.62 -2.72 6.75
N GLY A 414 8.48 -3.57 6.18
CA GLY A 414 9.92 -3.59 6.45
C GLY A 414 10.66 -2.38 5.89
N ILE A 415 10.27 -1.84 4.74
CA ILE A 415 10.88 -0.65 4.12
C ILE A 415 10.30 0.66 4.65
N THR A 416 9.10 0.63 5.26
CA THR A 416 8.51 1.79 5.95
C THR A 416 8.85 1.74 7.43
N ARG A 417 9.33 2.84 8.01
CA ARG A 417 9.76 2.90 9.43
C ARG A 417 8.61 2.86 10.44
N GLY A 418 7.37 2.82 9.96
CA GLY A 418 6.17 2.95 10.79
C GLY A 418 5.72 1.67 11.52
N PHE A 419 6.24 0.51 11.12
CA PHE A 419 5.72 -0.78 11.58
C PHE A 419 6.80 -1.64 12.26
N ARG A 420 6.39 -2.34 13.33
CA ARG A 420 7.25 -3.33 13.99
C ARG A 420 6.97 -4.71 13.41
N THR A 421 7.85 -5.16 12.54
CA THR A 421 7.81 -6.50 11.93
C THR A 421 9.12 -7.24 12.20
N LYS A 422 9.16 -8.55 11.92
CA LYS A 422 10.41 -9.30 11.85
C LYS A 422 11.32 -8.64 10.79
N ASP A 423 12.58 -8.39 11.11
CA ASP A 423 13.54 -7.83 10.15
C ASP A 423 13.89 -8.90 9.10
N ILE A 424 13.28 -8.79 7.94
CA ILE A 424 13.49 -9.66 6.79
C ILE A 424 14.05 -8.80 5.67
N ARG A 425 15.23 -9.15 5.18
CA ARG A 425 15.89 -8.40 4.11
C ARG A 425 15.95 -9.20 2.85
N VAL A 426 15.44 -8.60 1.79
CA VAL A 426 15.36 -9.23 0.47
C VAL A 426 16.51 -8.70 -0.40
N GLN A 427 17.25 -9.62 -1.00
CA GLN A 427 18.16 -9.36 -2.10
C GLN A 427 17.60 -10.05 -3.33
N ASP A 428 17.02 -9.27 -4.20
CA ASP A 428 16.45 -9.74 -5.47
C ASP A 428 17.45 -9.56 -6.62
N ILE A 429 17.13 -10.12 -7.79
CA ILE A 429 17.96 -10.10 -8.99
C ILE A 429 17.13 -9.72 -10.22
N THR A 430 17.79 -9.23 -11.29
CA THR A 430 17.17 -9.06 -12.61
C THR A 430 17.47 -10.23 -13.51
N PRO A 431 16.47 -10.83 -14.22
CA PRO A 431 16.73 -11.90 -15.15
C PRO A 431 17.44 -11.45 -16.43
N TYR A 432 17.48 -10.14 -16.70
CA TYR A 432 18.01 -9.59 -17.94
C TYR A 432 19.32 -8.82 -17.70
N GLY A 433 20.28 -9.02 -18.60
CA GLY A 433 21.46 -8.14 -18.69
C GLY A 433 21.06 -6.78 -19.27
N ILE A 434 21.72 -5.71 -18.80
CA ILE A 434 21.48 -4.35 -19.26
C ILE A 434 22.78 -3.76 -19.79
N ASP A 435 22.72 -3.31 -21.03
CA ASP A 435 23.81 -2.68 -21.74
C ASP A 435 23.55 -1.18 -21.92
N VAL A 436 24.61 -0.42 -22.06
CA VAL A 436 24.60 1.02 -22.33
C VAL A 436 25.36 1.27 -23.61
N SER A 437 24.75 2.02 -24.52
CA SER A 437 25.39 2.50 -25.74
C SER A 437 25.37 4.02 -25.81
N TYR A 438 26.41 4.60 -26.38
CA TYR A 438 26.55 6.03 -26.62
C TYR A 438 27.52 6.28 -27.78
N GLU A 439 27.41 7.44 -28.41
CA GLU A 439 28.33 7.82 -29.49
C GLU A 439 29.65 8.37 -28.91
N ALA A 440 30.79 7.92 -29.43
CA ALA A 440 32.09 8.51 -29.17
C ALA A 440 32.19 9.90 -29.82
N ASP A 441 33.06 10.77 -29.31
CA ASP A 441 33.34 12.02 -29.97
C ASP A 441 34.07 11.75 -31.33
N LYS A 442 33.69 12.50 -32.35
CA LYS A 442 34.34 12.40 -33.66
C LYS A 442 35.81 12.81 -33.54
N VAL A 443 36.69 11.98 -34.09
CA VAL A 443 38.13 12.27 -34.12
C VAL A 443 38.45 13.35 -35.18
N THR A 444 37.64 13.40 -36.29
CA THR A 444 37.64 14.42 -37.32
C THR A 444 36.19 14.70 -37.73
N GLU A 445 35.93 15.88 -38.32
CA GLU A 445 34.58 16.27 -38.74
C GLU A 445 33.93 15.28 -39.73
N ASP A 446 34.77 14.66 -40.60
CA ASP A 446 34.31 13.69 -41.62
C ASP A 446 34.22 12.24 -41.10
N ALA A 447 34.59 11.97 -39.81
CA ALA A 447 34.54 10.63 -39.27
C ALA A 447 33.09 10.19 -38.97
N GLU A 448 32.73 8.95 -39.34
CA GLU A 448 31.50 8.34 -38.95
C GLU A 448 31.44 8.21 -37.42
N PRO A 449 30.29 8.51 -36.77
CA PRO A 449 30.11 8.37 -35.33
C PRO A 449 30.29 6.90 -34.92
N ARG A 450 31.22 6.63 -34.00
CA ARG A 450 31.43 5.29 -33.46
C ARG A 450 30.56 5.08 -32.23
N THR A 451 29.69 4.07 -32.22
CA THR A 451 28.91 3.67 -31.07
C THR A 451 29.76 2.80 -30.14
N ILE A 452 29.82 3.18 -28.89
CA ILE A 452 30.48 2.41 -27.81
C ILE A 452 29.38 1.68 -27.03
N ASN A 453 29.52 0.36 -26.88
CA ASN A 453 28.63 -0.50 -26.11
C ASN A 453 29.35 -0.97 -24.83
N THR A 454 28.71 -0.81 -23.68
CA THR A 454 29.25 -1.19 -22.39
C THR A 454 28.26 -2.09 -21.67
N HIS A 455 28.73 -3.24 -21.20
CA HIS A 455 27.96 -4.13 -20.35
C HIS A 455 27.82 -3.55 -18.94
N LEU A 456 26.66 -3.00 -18.59
CA LEU A 456 26.50 -2.30 -17.32
C LEU A 456 26.06 -3.25 -16.19
N PHE A 457 24.96 -3.97 -16.36
CA PHE A 457 24.50 -4.95 -15.39
C PHE A 457 24.45 -6.33 -16.05
N PRO A 458 25.13 -7.35 -15.48
CA PRO A 458 25.06 -8.71 -16.01
C PRO A 458 23.67 -9.32 -15.80
N VAL A 459 23.38 -10.41 -16.48
CA VAL A 459 22.24 -11.28 -16.14
C VAL A 459 22.36 -11.70 -14.68
N LEU A 460 21.24 -11.81 -13.95
CA LEU A 460 21.17 -12.08 -12.51
C LEU A 460 21.87 -11.02 -11.63
N ALA A 461 22.09 -9.81 -12.14
CA ALA A 461 22.59 -8.73 -11.33
C ALA A 461 21.64 -8.45 -10.15
N LYS A 462 22.22 -8.19 -8.98
CA LYS A 462 21.47 -7.80 -7.78
C LYS A 462 20.75 -6.48 -8.01
N THR A 463 19.53 -6.36 -7.52
CA THR A 463 18.79 -5.09 -7.48
C THR A 463 19.26 -4.21 -6.33
N GLY A 464 18.89 -2.91 -6.33
CA GLY A 464 19.33 -1.96 -5.31
C GLY A 464 20.78 -1.51 -5.47
N VAL A 465 21.38 -1.63 -6.65
CA VAL A 465 22.80 -1.29 -6.90
C VAL A 465 22.93 -0.07 -7.79
N LYS A 466 24.00 0.69 -7.56
CA LYS A 466 24.38 1.87 -8.36
C LYS A 466 25.74 1.64 -9.01
N LYS A 467 25.85 2.04 -10.27
CA LYS A 467 27.12 2.07 -11.00
C LYS A 467 27.37 3.46 -11.55
N THR A 468 28.61 3.90 -11.57
CA THR A 468 29.00 5.20 -12.12
C THR A 468 29.86 5.00 -13.35
N MET A 469 29.42 5.57 -14.46
CA MET A 469 30.19 5.65 -15.69
C MET A 469 30.86 7.03 -15.78
N THR A 470 32.09 7.07 -16.27
CA THR A 470 32.86 8.31 -16.47
C THR A 470 33.07 8.56 -17.96
N PHE A 471 32.58 9.70 -18.42
CA PHE A 471 32.64 10.11 -19.82
C PHE A 471 33.59 11.33 -19.98
N LYS A 472 34.30 11.40 -21.11
CA LYS A 472 35.01 12.58 -21.55
C LYS A 472 34.21 13.24 -22.67
N LYS A 473 33.20 14.01 -22.31
CA LYS A 473 32.31 14.71 -23.22
C LYS A 473 32.34 16.20 -22.97
N THR A 474 32.37 16.97 -24.06
CA THR A 474 32.42 18.45 -24.04
C THR A 474 31.11 19.09 -24.47
N SER A 475 30.17 18.31 -25.00
CA SER A 475 28.82 18.71 -25.40
C SER A 475 27.78 17.75 -24.84
N ASP A 476 26.52 18.17 -24.88
CA ASP A 476 25.37 17.33 -24.50
C ASP A 476 25.38 16.06 -25.34
N PHE A 477 25.03 14.93 -24.74
CA PHE A 477 25.06 13.61 -25.37
C PHE A 477 23.96 12.69 -24.91
N ALA A 478 23.56 11.77 -25.80
CA ALA A 478 22.58 10.75 -25.52
C ALA A 478 23.23 9.46 -25.00
N ILE A 479 22.52 8.76 -24.13
CA ILE A 479 22.85 7.43 -23.64
C ILE A 479 21.62 6.55 -23.87
N GLN A 480 21.78 5.43 -24.56
CA GLN A 480 20.76 4.44 -24.80
C GLN A 480 20.96 3.24 -23.87
N PHE A 481 19.90 2.79 -23.24
CA PHE A 481 19.83 1.56 -22.45
C PHE A 481 19.12 0.47 -23.23
N SER A 482 19.69 -0.73 -23.25
CA SER A 482 19.15 -1.88 -24.00
C SER A 482 19.25 -3.16 -23.18
N TYR A 483 18.37 -4.11 -23.46
CA TYR A 483 18.49 -5.47 -22.92
C TYR A 483 19.53 -6.25 -23.71
N ARG A 484 20.40 -6.95 -22.96
CA ARG A 484 21.38 -7.85 -23.58
C ARG A 484 20.68 -9.12 -24.05
N LYS A 485 20.76 -9.39 -25.33
CA LYS A 485 20.30 -10.65 -25.90
C LYS A 485 21.36 -11.72 -25.74
N THR A 486 21.02 -12.77 -25.03
CA THR A 486 21.94 -13.88 -24.68
C THR A 486 21.64 -15.16 -25.43
N GLY A 487 20.56 -15.19 -26.23
CA GLY A 487 19.99 -16.39 -26.84
C GLY A 487 19.14 -17.23 -25.91
N ALA A 488 18.87 -16.71 -24.70
CA ALA A 488 18.02 -17.37 -23.73
C ALA A 488 16.52 -17.23 -24.07
N HIS A 489 15.69 -18.11 -23.51
CA HIS A 489 14.24 -18.15 -23.78
C HIS A 489 13.52 -16.82 -23.52
N GLY A 490 13.99 -16.03 -22.55
CA GLY A 490 13.39 -14.72 -22.23
C GLY A 490 13.72 -13.58 -23.19
N ASP A 491 14.67 -13.74 -24.09
CA ASP A 491 15.15 -12.64 -24.94
C ASP A 491 14.10 -12.14 -25.94
N SER A 492 13.17 -12.98 -26.37
CA SER A 492 12.09 -12.61 -27.28
C SER A 492 10.94 -11.87 -26.60
N LEU A 493 10.92 -11.87 -25.27
CA LEU A 493 9.84 -11.30 -24.48
C LEU A 493 10.07 -9.83 -24.13
N VAL A 494 11.32 -9.35 -24.27
CA VAL A 494 11.67 -7.98 -23.95
C VAL A 494 12.06 -7.20 -25.19
N PRO A 495 11.76 -5.89 -25.26
CA PRO A 495 12.19 -5.04 -26.37
C PRO A 495 13.73 -4.96 -26.41
N ASP A 496 14.31 -4.59 -27.57
CA ASP A 496 15.76 -4.38 -27.66
C ASP A 496 16.17 -3.16 -26.83
N THR A 497 15.48 -2.04 -27.00
CA THR A 497 15.74 -0.79 -26.28
C THR A 497 14.85 -0.67 -25.07
N ILE A 498 15.45 -0.32 -23.92
CA ILE A 498 14.72 0.00 -22.68
C ILE A 498 14.26 1.45 -22.74
N PHE A 499 15.20 2.38 -22.85
CA PHE A 499 14.95 3.82 -23.06
C PHE A 499 16.24 4.52 -23.52
N GLU A 500 16.07 5.75 -24.00
CA GLU A 500 17.16 6.68 -24.28
C GLU A 500 17.03 7.90 -23.37
N THR A 501 18.16 8.45 -22.95
CA THR A 501 18.21 9.67 -22.13
C THR A 501 19.33 10.59 -22.62
N THR A 502 19.08 11.88 -22.63
CA THR A 502 20.07 12.90 -22.97
C THR A 502 20.62 13.54 -21.71
N ILE A 503 21.92 13.62 -21.61
CA ILE A 503 22.63 14.36 -20.56
C ILE A 503 22.84 15.78 -21.08
N ASN A 504 22.07 16.73 -20.54
CA ASN A 504 22.02 18.12 -20.99
C ASN A 504 22.68 19.04 -19.96
N GLY A 505 23.17 20.18 -20.45
CA GLY A 505 23.69 21.25 -19.62
C GLY A 505 25.22 21.32 -19.56
N LEU A 506 25.93 20.52 -20.37
CA LEU A 506 27.39 20.60 -20.45
C LEU A 506 27.85 21.98 -20.92
N SER A 507 27.21 22.52 -21.96
CA SER A 507 27.54 23.86 -22.48
C SER A 507 27.45 24.93 -21.39
N SER A 508 26.39 24.91 -20.56
CA SER A 508 26.27 25.83 -19.43
C SER A 508 27.27 25.56 -18.32
N ALA A 509 27.64 24.29 -18.07
CA ALA A 509 28.64 23.92 -17.06
C ALA A 509 30.05 24.36 -17.47
N PHE A 510 30.29 24.48 -18.77
CA PHE A 510 31.60 24.92 -19.34
C PHE A 510 31.68 26.41 -19.54
N GLU A 511 30.59 27.17 -19.43
CA GLU A 511 30.64 28.64 -19.46
C GLU A 511 31.61 29.17 -18.41
N ASN A 512 32.48 30.09 -18.84
CA ASN A 512 33.52 30.73 -18.00
C ASN A 512 34.61 29.78 -17.47
N LYS A 513 34.80 28.60 -18.09
CA LYS A 513 35.90 27.70 -17.81
C LYS A 513 37.05 27.88 -18.81
N THR A 514 38.26 27.63 -18.39
CA THR A 514 39.44 27.66 -19.28
C THR A 514 39.43 26.44 -20.21
N ALA A 515 40.05 26.54 -21.37
CA ALA A 515 40.15 25.42 -22.32
C ALA A 515 40.81 24.19 -21.68
N ASP A 516 41.82 24.37 -20.82
CA ASP A 516 42.47 23.29 -20.10
C ASP A 516 41.56 22.63 -19.06
N ALA A 517 40.72 23.41 -18.36
CA ALA A 517 39.72 22.87 -17.42
C ALA A 517 38.65 22.05 -18.15
N ILE A 518 38.24 22.50 -19.35
CA ILE A 518 37.25 21.76 -20.18
C ILE A 518 37.89 20.48 -20.71
N ALA A 519 39.10 20.53 -21.25
CA ALA A 519 39.78 19.36 -21.82
C ALA A 519 40.06 18.25 -20.80
N ASN A 520 40.24 18.64 -19.53
CA ASN A 520 40.47 17.71 -18.41
C ASN A 520 39.21 17.41 -17.59
N ALA A 521 38.06 18.00 -17.94
CA ALA A 521 36.81 17.73 -17.27
C ALA A 521 36.34 16.28 -17.50
N THR A 522 35.66 15.72 -16.49
CA THR A 522 35.05 14.40 -16.56
C THR A 522 33.58 14.48 -16.18
N VAL A 523 32.74 13.84 -16.97
CA VAL A 523 31.29 13.72 -16.70
C VAL A 523 31.04 12.38 -16.02
N LYS A 524 30.61 12.39 -14.78
CA LYS A 524 30.21 11.17 -14.05
C LYS A 524 28.69 11.01 -14.06
N VAL A 525 28.24 9.91 -14.62
CA VAL A 525 26.82 9.54 -14.69
C VAL A 525 26.59 8.33 -13.80
N THR A 526 25.79 8.50 -12.74
CA THR A 526 25.43 7.43 -11.82
C THR A 526 24.11 6.83 -12.25
N ILE A 527 24.12 5.54 -12.53
CA ILE A 527 23.00 4.74 -13.01
C ILE A 527 22.62 3.79 -11.89
N GLU A 528 21.34 3.68 -11.63
CA GLU A 528 20.77 2.86 -10.57
C GLU A 528 19.88 1.78 -11.16
N LEU A 529 20.10 0.52 -10.77
CA LEU A 529 19.12 -0.57 -10.87
C LEU A 529 18.48 -0.68 -9.48
N ASN A 530 17.28 -0.11 -9.32
CA ASN A 530 16.61 -0.03 -8.03
C ASN A 530 15.99 -1.35 -7.57
N GLU A 531 15.46 -1.40 -6.36
CA GLU A 531 14.82 -2.58 -5.77
C GLU A 531 13.56 -3.03 -6.52
N SER A 532 12.93 -2.14 -7.27
CA SER A 532 11.79 -2.45 -8.16
C SER A 532 12.22 -2.98 -9.53
N ASN A 533 13.51 -3.25 -9.72
CA ASN A 533 14.10 -3.76 -10.96
C ASN A 533 13.88 -2.79 -12.15
N ILE A 534 14.03 -1.50 -11.89
CA ILE A 534 13.97 -0.42 -12.88
C ILE A 534 15.35 0.24 -12.95
N VAL A 535 15.89 0.35 -14.15
CA VAL A 535 17.12 1.09 -14.41
C VAL A 535 16.81 2.55 -14.68
N SER A 536 17.57 3.45 -14.10
CA SER A 536 17.43 4.90 -14.29
C SER A 536 18.76 5.63 -14.12
N VAL A 537 18.87 6.81 -14.72
CA VAL A 537 19.97 7.73 -14.43
C VAL A 537 19.61 8.49 -13.15
N ASN A 538 20.33 8.18 -12.09
CA ASN A 538 20.12 8.79 -10.78
C ASN A 538 20.72 10.19 -10.70
N LYS A 539 21.93 10.39 -11.30
CA LYS A 539 22.68 11.63 -11.20
C LYS A 539 23.70 11.74 -12.33
N ALA A 540 23.88 12.95 -12.85
CA ALA A 540 25.00 13.31 -13.71
C ALA A 540 25.71 14.56 -13.16
N VAL A 541 27.03 14.57 -13.13
CA VAL A 541 27.85 15.69 -12.64
C VAL A 541 29.11 15.87 -13.50
N VAL A 542 29.48 17.11 -13.73
CA VAL A 542 30.79 17.44 -14.33
C VAL A 542 31.79 17.70 -13.21
N ILE A 543 32.97 17.12 -13.31
CA ILE A 543 34.09 17.34 -12.39
C ILE A 543 35.20 18.02 -13.18
N PHE A 544 35.57 19.22 -12.74
CA PHE A 544 36.69 19.95 -13.25
C PHE A 544 37.93 19.67 -12.35
N PRO A 545 39.15 19.43 -12.92
CA PRO A 545 40.35 19.43 -12.11
C PRO A 545 40.54 20.86 -11.58
N GLU A 546 40.73 21.01 -10.27
CA GLU A 546 41.08 22.29 -9.68
C GLU A 546 42.53 22.67 -10.15
N GLU A 547 42.83 23.97 -10.23
CA GLU A 547 44.16 24.48 -10.58
C GLU A 547 45.26 24.08 -9.55
N ASP A 548 44.83 23.61 -8.35
CA ASP A 548 45.69 23.03 -7.32
C ASP A 548 45.56 21.49 -7.31
N PRO A 549 46.57 20.75 -7.80
CA PRO A 549 46.56 19.27 -7.81
C PRO A 549 46.43 18.64 -6.41
N ALA A 550 46.82 19.34 -5.34
CA ALA A 550 46.70 18.85 -3.98
C ALA A 550 45.25 18.93 -3.46
N ALA A 551 44.52 19.99 -3.83
CA ALA A 551 43.13 20.16 -3.50
C ALA A 551 42.25 19.15 -4.26
N PHE A 552 42.56 18.86 -5.55
CA PHE A 552 41.90 17.88 -6.38
C PHE A 552 42.07 16.45 -5.86
N ASN A 553 43.26 16.06 -5.46
CA ASN A 553 43.50 14.73 -4.86
C ASN A 553 42.81 14.61 -3.51
N THR A 554 42.84 15.65 -2.68
CA THR A 554 42.11 15.69 -1.40
C THR A 554 40.60 15.65 -1.62
N PHE A 555 40.07 16.29 -2.68
CA PHE A 555 38.63 16.24 -3.04
C PHE A 555 38.23 14.86 -3.58
N ASN A 556 39.06 14.25 -4.46
CA ASN A 556 38.82 12.89 -4.95
C ASN A 556 38.91 11.84 -3.85
N ASP A 557 39.83 11.98 -2.91
CA ASP A 557 39.98 11.10 -1.75
C ASP A 557 38.83 11.32 -0.75
N LYS A 558 38.39 12.56 -0.56
CA LYS A 558 37.18 12.85 0.23
C LYS A 558 35.89 12.38 -0.48
N LEU A 559 35.80 12.48 -1.82
CA LEU A 559 34.68 11.99 -2.61
C LEU A 559 34.65 10.45 -2.64
N LYS A 560 35.79 9.79 -2.85
CA LYS A 560 35.95 8.34 -2.67
C LYS A 560 35.57 7.94 -1.24
N GLY A 561 35.95 8.73 -0.31
CA GLY A 561 35.65 8.59 1.07
C GLY A 561 34.16 8.77 1.41
N LEU A 562 33.45 9.71 0.83
CA LEU A 562 32.03 9.99 1.08
C LEU A 562 31.10 9.00 0.37
N LEU A 563 31.47 8.62 -0.86
CA LEU A 563 30.75 7.60 -1.63
C LEU A 563 30.91 6.21 -1.01
N GLY A 564 31.99 5.99 -0.22
CA GLY A 564 32.31 4.72 0.39
C GLY A 564 31.68 4.40 1.73
N LYS A 565 30.85 5.27 2.31
CA LYS A 565 30.21 5.00 3.61
C LYS A 565 28.79 4.44 3.55
N PHE A 566 28.24 4.26 2.36
CA PHE A 566 26.89 3.71 2.19
C PHE A 566 26.83 2.26 1.67
N GLY A 567 27.98 1.57 1.53
CA GLY A 567 28.07 0.18 1.12
C GLY A 567 28.76 -0.68 2.16
N GLY A 568 28.05 -1.62 2.74
CA GLY A 568 28.61 -2.62 3.67
C GLY A 568 29.70 -3.46 2.99
N LYS A 569 30.78 -3.72 3.73
CA LYS A 569 31.76 -4.73 3.41
C LYS A 569 31.08 -6.09 3.42
N ASP A 570 30.82 -6.60 2.26
CA ASP A 570 30.82 -8.04 1.96
C ASP A 570 30.78 -8.20 0.44
N SER A 571 31.89 -7.89 -0.22
CA SER A 571 32.20 -8.44 -1.53
C SER A 571 33.14 -9.61 -1.29
N ALA A 572 32.60 -10.77 -0.97
CA ALA A 572 33.28 -12.00 -1.33
C ALA A 572 33.37 -12.02 -2.86
N THR A 573 34.60 -11.92 -3.34
CA THR A 573 35.09 -12.38 -4.64
C THR A 573 33.99 -12.61 -5.69
N ALA A 574 33.50 -11.54 -6.29
CA ALA A 574 32.99 -11.63 -7.63
C ALA A 574 34.22 -11.62 -8.54
N ASP A 575 34.42 -12.74 -9.21
CA ASP A 575 35.38 -12.95 -10.27
C ASP A 575 35.48 -11.70 -11.14
N ASP A 576 36.67 -11.13 -11.21
CA ASP A 576 37.05 -10.02 -12.07
C ASP A 576 37.14 -10.49 -13.54
N SER A 577 36.06 -11.07 -14.04
CA SER A 577 35.79 -11.20 -15.47
C SER A 577 34.98 -10.00 -15.95
N ALA A 578 35.40 -8.82 -15.51
CA ALA A 578 34.96 -7.58 -16.14
C ALA A 578 35.54 -7.52 -17.55
N ALA A 579 34.64 -7.46 -18.49
CA ALA A 579 34.86 -7.27 -19.88
C ALA A 579 36.12 -6.45 -20.19
N ASN A 580 37.14 -7.12 -20.63
CA ASN A 580 38.12 -6.52 -21.51
C ASN A 580 37.37 -6.14 -22.81
N SER A 581 36.84 -4.92 -22.87
CA SER A 581 36.80 -4.26 -24.17
C SER A 581 38.23 -3.76 -24.41
N ASP A 582 38.88 -4.31 -25.39
CA ASP A 582 40.20 -3.81 -25.88
C ASP A 582 40.10 -2.39 -26.51
N ASP A 583 39.09 -1.63 -26.12
CA ASP A 583 38.82 -0.30 -26.64
C ASP A 583 39.36 0.76 -25.65
N PRO A 584 40.39 1.52 -26.02
CA PRO A 584 41.05 2.50 -25.14
C PRO A 584 40.13 3.68 -24.73
N ASP A 585 39.00 3.90 -25.41
CA ASP A 585 38.06 4.99 -25.15
C ASP A 585 36.84 4.56 -24.34
N ALA A 586 36.72 3.26 -23.96
CA ALA A 586 35.58 2.78 -23.15
C ALA A 586 35.67 3.36 -21.72
N PRO A 587 34.55 3.90 -21.17
CA PRO A 587 34.53 4.45 -19.83
C PRO A 587 34.74 3.36 -18.79
N LYS A 588 35.59 3.62 -17.80
CA LYS A 588 35.78 2.71 -16.67
C LYS A 588 34.53 2.72 -15.81
N VAL A 589 34.00 1.54 -15.52
CA VAL A 589 32.90 1.35 -14.58
C VAL A 589 33.51 1.20 -13.18
N GLU A 590 33.29 2.18 -12.33
CA GLU A 590 33.80 2.19 -10.96
C GLU A 590 32.67 1.86 -9.98
N ASN A 591 32.97 1.04 -8.97
CA ASN A 591 32.03 0.79 -7.88
C ASN A 591 32.16 1.94 -6.84
N PRO A 592 31.12 2.76 -6.59
CA PRO A 592 31.29 4.05 -5.90
C PRO A 592 31.42 3.96 -4.38
N PHE A 593 31.67 2.80 -3.78
CA PHE A 593 31.56 2.62 -2.32
C PHE A 593 32.86 2.15 -1.61
N GLY A 594 33.58 3.06 -0.95
CA GLY A 594 34.73 2.85 -0.10
C GLY A 594 34.81 3.87 1.08
N ASP A 595 35.41 3.56 2.26
CA ASP A 595 35.28 4.14 3.63
C ASP A 595 35.77 5.59 3.92
N VAL A 596 35.08 6.40 4.80
CA VAL A 596 35.43 7.76 5.31
C VAL A 596 35.03 8.07 6.77
N PRO A 597 35.83 8.79 7.58
CA PRO A 597 35.53 9.16 8.95
C PRO A 597 34.63 10.39 9.18
N GLU A 598 34.07 10.54 10.41
CA GLU A 598 32.78 11.16 10.70
C GLU A 598 32.74 12.63 11.15
N GLU A 599 33.87 13.30 11.42
CA GLU A 599 33.84 14.60 12.08
C GLU A 599 33.58 15.84 11.19
N ASP A 600 33.56 15.69 9.84
CA ASP A 600 33.37 16.80 8.90
C ASP A 600 32.07 16.71 8.05
N LYS A 601 31.11 15.91 8.45
CA LYS A 601 29.96 15.53 7.59
C LYS A 601 28.99 16.65 7.23
N ALA A 602 28.66 17.55 8.14
CA ALA A 602 27.59 18.54 7.90
C ALA A 602 28.03 19.70 7.01
N ALA A 603 29.23 20.23 7.27
CA ALA A 603 29.78 21.35 6.49
C ALA A 603 30.24 20.89 5.10
N THR A 604 30.86 19.71 5.02
CA THR A 604 31.29 19.09 3.75
C THR A 604 30.10 18.64 2.91
N LYS A 605 29.03 18.14 3.54
CA LYS A 605 27.78 17.77 2.85
C LYS A 605 27.08 18.99 2.25
N ALA A 606 26.96 20.10 3.00
CA ALA A 606 26.36 21.33 2.51
C ALA A 606 27.19 21.97 1.37
N LYS A 607 28.52 21.96 1.48
CA LYS A 607 29.41 22.46 0.44
C LYS A 607 29.46 21.56 -0.80
N LEU A 608 29.33 20.24 -0.58
CA LEU A 608 29.22 19.27 -1.65
C LEU A 608 27.85 19.35 -2.34
N GLU A 609 26.75 19.52 -1.58
CA GLU A 609 25.40 19.74 -2.15
C GLU A 609 25.34 21.04 -2.94
N GLU A 610 26.00 22.11 -2.50
CA GLU A 610 26.07 23.37 -3.22
C GLU A 610 26.95 23.26 -4.49
N LEU A 611 28.13 22.62 -4.43
CA LEU A 611 28.95 22.32 -5.59
C LEU A 611 28.26 21.37 -6.60
N MET A 612 27.53 20.40 -6.08
CA MET A 612 26.75 19.48 -6.88
C MET A 612 25.56 20.16 -7.54
N ARG A 613 24.94 21.15 -6.87
CA ARG A 613 23.88 21.98 -7.43
C ARG A 613 24.39 22.89 -8.54
N GLN A 614 25.59 23.45 -8.38
CA GLN A 614 26.23 24.30 -9.38
C GLN A 614 26.71 23.53 -10.62
N ASN A 615 27.11 22.27 -10.47
CA ASN A 615 27.66 21.41 -11.52
C ASN A 615 26.73 20.25 -11.93
N SER A 616 25.46 20.25 -11.47
CA SER A 616 24.50 19.20 -11.82
C SER A 616 23.98 19.39 -13.24
N LEU A 617 24.18 18.37 -14.06
CA LEU A 617 23.59 18.27 -15.38
C LEU A 617 22.13 17.77 -15.25
N GLN A 618 21.25 18.29 -16.09
CA GLN A 618 19.90 17.78 -16.19
C GLN A 618 19.92 16.49 -17.03
N SER A 619 19.48 15.39 -16.45
CA SER A 619 19.11 14.21 -17.24
C SER A 619 17.63 14.36 -17.62
N ALA A 620 17.37 14.59 -18.88
CA ALA A 620 16.04 14.49 -19.41
C ALA A 620 15.74 13.01 -19.66
N ASN A 621 15.23 12.31 -18.66
CA ASN A 621 14.57 11.04 -18.92
C ASN A 621 13.42 11.35 -19.87
N SER A 622 13.40 10.73 -21.06
CA SER A 622 12.19 10.61 -21.86
C SER A 622 11.24 9.63 -21.15
N THR A 623 10.99 9.87 -19.85
CA THR A 623 9.87 9.23 -19.17
C THR A 623 8.66 9.60 -19.98
N VAL A 624 8.04 8.61 -20.53
CA VAL A 624 6.71 8.65 -21.12
C VAL A 624 5.83 9.37 -20.10
N ARG A 625 5.65 10.69 -20.28
CA ARG A 625 4.72 11.42 -19.44
C ARG A 625 3.37 10.79 -19.66
N LEU A 626 2.77 10.31 -18.59
CA LEU A 626 1.35 9.94 -18.53
C LEU A 626 0.57 10.96 -19.35
N ASN A 627 -0.25 10.47 -20.27
CA ASN A 627 -1.09 11.34 -21.07
C ASN A 627 -1.98 12.10 -20.08
N ARG A 628 -1.76 13.40 -19.94
CA ARG A 628 -2.58 14.26 -19.06
C ARG A 628 -4.07 14.07 -19.32
N ALA A 629 -4.45 13.84 -20.58
CA ALA A 629 -5.83 13.56 -20.97
C ALA A 629 -6.40 12.30 -20.30
N SER A 630 -5.62 11.22 -20.15
CA SER A 630 -6.07 9.99 -19.47
C SER A 630 -6.25 10.20 -17.98
N ALA A 631 -5.33 10.91 -17.35
CA ALA A 631 -5.45 11.24 -15.94
C ALA A 631 -6.64 12.16 -15.65
N ASP A 632 -6.89 13.11 -16.52
CA ASP A 632 -8.00 14.06 -16.40
C ASP A 632 -9.34 13.36 -16.67
N SER A 633 -9.43 12.48 -17.69
CA SER A 633 -10.61 11.65 -17.97
C SER A 633 -10.98 10.73 -16.79
N LEU A 634 -10.01 10.06 -16.20
CA LEU A 634 -10.22 9.22 -15.01
C LEU A 634 -10.66 10.03 -13.78
N ARG A 635 -10.06 11.22 -13.58
CA ARG A 635 -10.47 12.15 -12.51
C ARG A 635 -11.89 12.67 -12.73
N GLU A 636 -12.26 12.96 -13.96
CA GLU A 636 -13.60 13.45 -14.32
C GLU A 636 -14.65 12.35 -14.14
N ALA A 637 -14.38 11.12 -14.59
CA ALA A 637 -15.24 9.96 -14.38
C ALA A 637 -15.43 9.68 -12.87
N LYS A 638 -14.34 9.68 -12.09
CA LYS A 638 -14.41 9.49 -10.64
C LYS A 638 -15.15 10.64 -9.95
N ALA A 639 -14.97 11.88 -10.42
CA ALA A 639 -15.70 13.04 -9.90
C ALA A 639 -17.19 12.98 -10.22
N ALA A 640 -17.57 12.47 -11.41
CA ALA A 640 -18.96 12.24 -11.79
C ALA A 640 -19.61 11.16 -10.92
N GLU A 641 -18.92 10.03 -10.70
CA GLU A 641 -19.36 8.93 -9.83
C GLU A 641 -19.48 9.39 -8.37
N THR A 642 -18.50 10.14 -7.88
CA THR A 642 -18.55 10.73 -6.53
C THR A 642 -19.73 11.69 -6.38
N ARG A 643 -20.02 12.49 -7.41
CA ARG A 643 -21.20 13.40 -7.42
C ARG A 643 -22.51 12.61 -7.41
N LYS A 644 -22.60 11.47 -8.14
CA LYS A 644 -23.77 10.59 -8.16
C LYS A 644 -23.98 9.99 -6.77
N LEU A 645 -22.94 9.37 -6.17
CA LEU A 645 -23.00 8.80 -4.82
C LEU A 645 -23.38 9.84 -3.76
N GLN A 646 -22.80 11.02 -3.80
CA GLN A 646 -23.16 12.11 -2.87
C GLN A 646 -24.60 12.58 -3.04
N ARG A 647 -25.15 12.51 -4.24
CA ARG A 647 -26.56 12.84 -4.51
C ARG A 647 -27.47 11.76 -3.95
N GLU A 648 -27.17 10.48 -4.20
CA GLU A 648 -27.95 9.36 -3.69
C GLU A 648 -27.90 9.30 -2.16
N GLU A 649 -26.72 9.52 -1.55
CA GLU A 649 -26.57 9.63 -0.10
C GLU A 649 -27.41 10.80 0.46
N ALA A 650 -27.38 11.96 -0.17
CA ALA A 650 -28.15 13.10 0.27
C ALA A 650 -29.66 12.86 0.14
N ARG A 651 -30.10 12.12 -0.88
CA ARG A 651 -31.50 11.70 -1.07
C ARG A 651 -31.93 10.74 0.05
N ASN A 652 -31.16 9.69 0.31
CA ASN A 652 -31.44 8.71 1.36
C ASN A 652 -31.43 9.36 2.75
N VAL A 653 -30.51 10.28 3.00
CA VAL A 653 -30.44 11.05 4.25
C VAL A 653 -31.67 11.95 4.42
N LEU A 654 -32.16 12.60 3.37
CA LEU A 654 -33.39 13.39 3.42
C LEU A 654 -34.60 12.50 3.66
N GLU A 655 -34.74 11.39 2.95
CA GLU A 655 -35.84 10.43 3.11
C GLU A 655 -35.89 9.86 4.55
N ALA A 656 -34.77 9.36 5.05
CA ALA A 656 -34.66 8.87 6.43
C ALA A 656 -34.99 9.98 7.46
N TYR A 657 -34.62 11.22 7.16
CA TYR A 657 -34.91 12.36 8.05
C TYR A 657 -36.41 12.70 8.03
N ILE A 658 -37.08 12.61 6.89
CA ILE A 658 -38.54 12.80 6.77
C ILE A 658 -39.31 11.77 7.64
N TYR A 659 -38.95 10.50 7.57
CA TYR A 659 -39.56 9.47 8.43
C TYR A 659 -39.28 9.74 9.90
N LYS A 660 -38.06 10.06 10.26
CA LYS A 660 -37.68 10.41 11.64
C LYS A 660 -38.49 11.60 12.17
N VAL A 661 -38.79 12.62 11.37
CA VAL A 661 -39.56 13.79 11.80
C VAL A 661 -41.03 13.43 11.98
N ARG A 662 -41.59 12.57 11.13
CA ARG A 662 -42.98 12.03 11.32
C ARG A 662 -43.12 11.33 12.67
N ASP A 663 -42.18 10.45 13.02
CA ASP A 663 -42.17 9.78 14.32
C ASP A 663 -42.01 10.77 15.49
N LEU A 664 -41.14 11.76 15.34
CA LEU A 664 -40.89 12.78 16.36
C LEU A 664 -42.12 13.65 16.65
N VAL A 665 -42.91 14.00 15.62
CA VAL A 665 -44.09 14.86 15.80
C VAL A 665 -45.19 14.12 16.60
N GLU A 666 -45.23 12.80 16.57
CA GLU A 666 -46.13 11.94 17.34
C GLU A 666 -45.59 11.59 18.75
N ASP A 667 -44.29 11.88 19.02
CA ASP A 667 -43.67 11.62 20.33
C ASP A 667 -44.23 12.52 21.43
N VAL A 668 -44.53 11.94 22.60
CA VAL A 668 -45.17 12.65 23.72
C VAL A 668 -44.28 13.81 24.23
N ALA A 669 -43.00 13.59 24.40
CA ALA A 669 -42.08 14.62 24.92
C ALA A 669 -41.92 15.79 23.93
N PHE A 670 -41.90 15.48 22.64
CA PHE A 670 -41.90 16.50 21.57
C PHE A 670 -43.21 17.29 21.55
N GLY A 671 -44.32 16.58 21.70
CA GLY A 671 -45.69 17.17 21.77
C GLY A 671 -45.82 18.12 22.94
N GLU A 672 -45.36 17.76 24.14
CA GLU A 672 -45.41 18.60 25.33
C GLU A 672 -44.47 19.83 25.23
N SER A 673 -43.36 19.71 24.46
CA SER A 673 -42.37 20.75 24.27
C SER A 673 -42.62 21.66 23.08
N SER A 674 -43.75 21.52 22.38
CA SER A 674 -44.15 22.27 21.18
C SER A 674 -45.53 22.81 21.25
N GLN A 675 -45.79 23.90 20.56
CA GLN A 675 -47.15 24.41 20.33
C GLN A 675 -47.77 23.71 19.14
N GLU A 676 -49.12 23.66 19.09
CA GLU A 676 -49.87 23.03 18.01
C GLU A 676 -49.53 23.62 16.61
N HIS A 677 -49.38 24.96 16.55
CA HIS A 677 -49.00 25.60 15.30
C HIS A 677 -47.61 25.25 14.82
N GLU A 678 -46.59 25.03 15.73
CA GLU A 678 -45.26 24.60 15.39
C GLU A 678 -45.30 23.22 14.80
N ARG A 679 -46.04 22.27 15.40
CA ARG A 679 -46.22 20.90 14.89
C ARG A 679 -46.90 20.90 13.52
N LYS A 680 -47.90 21.76 13.33
CA LYS A 680 -48.59 21.91 12.04
C LYS A 680 -47.62 22.37 10.94
N VAL A 681 -46.84 23.37 11.18
CA VAL A 681 -45.83 23.88 10.22
C VAL A 681 -44.76 22.78 9.90
N ILE A 682 -44.28 22.06 10.93
CA ILE A 682 -43.33 20.98 10.74
C ILE A 682 -43.96 19.88 9.86
N ARG A 683 -45.21 19.43 10.11
CA ARG A 683 -45.90 18.43 9.30
C ARG A 683 -46.05 18.91 7.85
N GLU A 684 -46.56 20.11 7.62
CA GLU A 684 -46.77 20.67 6.27
C GLU A 684 -45.46 20.74 5.49
N LYS A 685 -44.38 21.18 6.12
CA LYS A 685 -43.07 21.26 5.48
C LYS A 685 -42.45 19.89 5.21
N THR A 686 -42.69 18.95 6.10
CA THR A 686 -42.20 17.56 5.95
C THR A 686 -42.95 16.84 4.85
N GLU A 687 -44.27 17.04 4.75
CA GLU A 687 -45.10 16.49 3.68
C GLU A 687 -44.73 17.08 2.32
N ALA A 688 -44.63 18.37 2.21
CA ALA A 688 -44.20 19.06 0.99
C ALA A 688 -42.78 18.61 0.52
N ALA A 689 -41.86 18.37 1.46
CA ALA A 689 -40.52 17.83 1.13
C ALA A 689 -40.59 16.37 0.68
N ASN A 690 -41.50 15.56 1.22
CA ASN A 690 -41.72 14.20 0.79
C ASN A 690 -42.33 14.11 -0.63
N GLU A 691 -43.35 14.91 -0.92
CA GLU A 691 -43.92 15.01 -2.27
C GLU A 691 -42.85 15.44 -3.28
N TRP A 692 -42.12 16.50 -2.97
CA TRP A 692 -41.03 16.98 -3.82
C TRP A 692 -39.95 15.90 -4.04
N LEU A 693 -39.62 15.09 -3.02
CA LEU A 693 -38.61 14.03 -3.13
C LEU A 693 -39.06 12.93 -4.09
N TRP A 694 -40.34 12.64 -4.17
CA TRP A 694 -40.91 11.67 -5.11
C TRP A 694 -41.01 12.22 -6.54
N ASP A 695 -41.36 13.49 -6.70
CA ASP A 695 -41.57 14.07 -8.03
C ASP A 695 -40.28 14.56 -8.68
N GLU A 696 -39.44 15.27 -7.94
CA GLU A 696 -38.24 15.95 -8.46
C GLU A 696 -36.92 15.40 -7.89
N GLY A 697 -36.97 14.65 -6.80
CA GLY A 697 -35.79 14.21 -6.01
C GLY A 697 -34.82 13.34 -6.78
N GLU A 698 -35.26 12.61 -7.82
CA GLU A 698 -34.38 11.77 -8.64
C GLU A 698 -33.43 12.60 -9.51
N SER A 699 -33.87 13.76 -9.99
CA SER A 699 -33.09 14.68 -10.83
C SER A 699 -32.42 15.82 -10.05
N ALA A 700 -32.79 16.01 -8.78
CA ALA A 700 -32.36 17.13 -7.96
C ALA A 700 -30.85 17.14 -7.67
N ALA A 701 -30.24 18.34 -7.60
CA ALA A 701 -28.84 18.48 -7.22
C ALA A 701 -28.62 18.18 -5.73
N THR A 702 -27.43 17.65 -5.37
CA THR A 702 -27.05 17.37 -3.96
C THR A 702 -27.25 18.57 -3.03
N LYS A 703 -27.04 19.78 -3.54
CA LYS A 703 -27.25 21.03 -2.77
C LYS A 703 -28.72 21.26 -2.43
N GLU A 704 -29.63 20.95 -3.33
CA GLU A 704 -31.10 21.12 -3.15
C GLU A 704 -31.62 20.10 -2.13
N LEU A 705 -31.20 18.84 -2.23
CA LEU A 705 -31.53 17.79 -1.26
C LEU A 705 -31.10 18.18 0.16
N LYS A 706 -29.86 18.66 0.30
CA LYS A 706 -29.33 19.15 1.59
C LYS A 706 -30.08 20.40 2.09
N ALA A 707 -30.50 21.28 1.19
CA ALA A 707 -31.24 22.50 1.55
C ALA A 707 -32.64 22.16 2.10
N LYS A 708 -33.36 21.24 1.44
CA LYS A 708 -34.67 20.75 1.91
C LYS A 708 -34.59 20.10 3.30
N LYS A 709 -33.56 19.24 3.53
CA LYS A 709 -33.31 18.71 4.86
C LYS A 709 -33.06 19.80 5.91
N SER A 710 -32.21 20.78 5.57
CA SER A 710 -31.84 21.86 6.48
C SER A 710 -33.03 22.78 6.83
N GLU A 711 -33.98 22.94 5.91
CA GLU A 711 -35.20 23.67 6.15
C GLU A 711 -36.05 23.02 7.26
N ILE A 712 -36.29 21.74 7.17
CA ILE A 712 -37.03 20.97 8.19
C ILE A 712 -36.22 20.91 9.50
N GLU A 713 -34.92 20.67 9.41
CA GLU A 713 -34.03 20.54 10.56
C GLU A 713 -34.02 21.80 11.44
N LYS A 714 -34.08 22.96 10.84
CA LYS A 714 -34.15 24.24 11.58
C LYS A 714 -35.41 24.36 12.43
N LEU A 715 -36.55 23.89 11.91
CA LEU A 715 -37.83 23.91 12.63
C LEU A 715 -37.84 22.87 13.77
N VAL A 716 -37.40 21.65 13.49
CA VAL A 716 -37.39 20.55 14.44
C VAL A 716 -36.38 20.80 15.57
N LYS A 717 -35.25 21.43 15.28
CA LYS A 717 -34.16 21.67 16.23
C LYS A 717 -34.58 22.47 17.46
N LEU A 718 -35.43 23.47 17.29
CA LEU A 718 -35.88 24.28 18.40
C LEU A 718 -36.74 23.47 19.39
N VAL A 719 -37.68 22.70 18.88
CA VAL A 719 -38.55 21.86 19.70
C VAL A 719 -37.74 20.70 20.36
N THR A 720 -36.89 20.05 19.58
CA THR A 720 -36.04 18.96 20.10
C THR A 720 -35.11 19.45 21.20
N ALA A 721 -34.58 20.67 21.09
CA ALA A 721 -33.75 21.27 22.13
C ALA A 721 -34.55 21.46 23.44
N ARG A 722 -35.79 21.98 23.36
CA ARG A 722 -36.67 22.12 24.54
C ARG A 722 -37.00 20.75 25.15
N ALA A 723 -37.34 19.75 24.34
CA ALA A 723 -37.63 18.39 24.79
C ALA A 723 -36.44 17.73 25.48
N THR A 724 -35.26 17.85 24.88
CA THR A 724 -34.02 17.31 25.47
C THR A 724 -33.67 17.98 26.80
N GLU A 725 -33.80 19.29 26.85
CA GLU A 725 -33.62 20.06 28.10
C GLU A 725 -34.61 19.63 29.18
N ALA A 726 -35.88 19.42 28.82
CA ALA A 726 -36.91 18.95 29.75
C ALA A 726 -36.65 17.56 30.31
N LEU A 727 -36.21 16.64 29.47
CA LEU A 727 -35.87 15.24 29.85
C LEU A 727 -34.60 15.15 30.72
N SER A 728 -33.56 15.89 30.38
CA SER A 728 -32.25 15.76 31.04
C SER A 728 -32.16 16.54 32.37
N ARG A 729 -32.92 17.63 32.51
CA ARG A 729 -32.88 18.54 33.66
C ARG A 729 -33.14 17.87 35.00
N PRO A 730 -34.17 17.00 35.17
CA PRO A 730 -34.47 16.40 36.49
C PRO A 730 -33.31 15.56 37.05
N SER A 731 -32.67 14.74 36.23
CA SER A 731 -31.54 13.90 36.64
C SER A 731 -30.31 14.71 37.04
N LEU A 732 -30.04 15.77 36.29
CA LEU A 732 -28.92 16.68 36.61
C LEU A 732 -29.19 17.53 37.86
N LEU A 733 -30.43 17.94 38.08
CA LEU A 733 -30.81 18.60 39.32
C LEU A 733 -30.59 17.70 40.54
N THR A 734 -31.00 16.45 40.45
CA THR A 734 -30.74 15.45 41.52
C THR A 734 -29.25 15.30 41.73
N SER A 735 -28.48 15.12 40.64
CA SER A 735 -27.01 14.97 40.71
C SER A 735 -26.33 16.20 41.34
N LEU A 736 -26.80 17.42 41.03
CA LEU A 736 -26.27 18.66 41.61
C LEU A 736 -26.62 18.75 43.11
N HIS A 737 -27.85 18.42 43.53
CA HIS A 737 -28.26 18.40 44.91
C HIS A 737 -27.46 17.40 45.73
N ASP A 738 -27.26 16.18 45.22
CA ASP A 738 -26.44 15.16 45.88
C ASP A 738 -25.00 15.60 46.06
N LEU A 739 -24.43 16.22 45.02
CA LEU A 739 -23.06 16.75 45.06
C LEU A 739 -22.94 17.91 46.08
N LEU A 740 -23.89 18.80 46.13
CA LEU A 740 -23.92 19.93 47.07
C LEU A 740 -24.08 19.44 48.51
N HIS A 741 -24.87 18.38 48.73
CA HIS A 741 -24.96 17.71 50.02
C HIS A 741 -23.64 17.05 50.40
N LEU A 742 -23.03 16.32 49.49
CA LEU A 742 -21.71 15.67 49.71
C LEU A 742 -20.62 16.72 50.01
N ALA A 743 -20.58 17.80 49.25
CA ALA A 743 -19.62 18.91 49.44
C ALA A 743 -19.80 19.60 50.82
N THR A 744 -21.06 19.78 51.24
CA THR A 744 -21.39 20.34 52.54
C THR A 744 -20.94 19.42 53.69
N THR A 745 -21.22 18.13 53.61
CA THR A 745 -20.83 17.09 54.54
C THR A 745 -19.30 16.99 54.60
N PHE A 746 -18.61 17.03 53.44
CA PHE A 746 -17.16 17.05 53.39
C PHE A 746 -16.57 18.27 54.07
N HIS A 747 -17.11 19.48 53.79
CA HIS A 747 -16.68 20.71 54.44
C HIS A 747 -16.82 20.65 55.98
N THR A 748 -17.99 20.20 56.54
CA THR A 748 -18.26 20.05 57.97
C THR A 748 -17.29 19.05 58.60
N SER A 749 -17.09 17.88 57.99
CA SER A 749 -16.16 16.85 58.47
C SER A 749 -14.70 17.34 58.43
N ALA A 750 -14.29 18.05 57.37
CA ALA A 750 -12.94 18.59 57.26
C ALA A 750 -12.65 19.68 58.30
N THR A 751 -13.61 20.55 58.59
CA THR A 751 -13.52 21.59 59.62
C THR A 751 -13.42 21.00 61.01
N HIS A 752 -14.18 19.93 61.26
CA HIS A 752 -14.14 19.25 62.58
C HIS A 752 -12.82 18.45 62.81
N ASN A 753 -12.34 17.71 61.80
CA ASN A 753 -11.10 16.95 61.91
C ASN A 753 -9.84 17.84 61.97
N ASP A 754 -9.81 19.00 61.34
CA ASP A 754 -8.68 19.94 61.41
C ASP A 754 -8.57 20.67 62.74
N THR A 755 -9.65 20.69 63.55
CA THR A 755 -9.61 21.24 64.91
C THR A 755 -9.02 20.26 65.92
N LEU A 756 -8.98 18.94 65.61
CA LEU A 756 -8.53 17.87 66.51
C LEU A 756 -7.06 17.42 66.26
N THR A 757 -6.40 17.87 65.20
CA THR A 757 -5.04 17.45 64.86
C THR A 757 -4.08 18.63 64.78
N GLU A 758 -2.88 18.51 65.39
CA GLU A 758 -1.79 19.50 65.34
C GLU A 758 -1.28 19.82 63.92
N LEU A 759 -1.63 19.01 62.92
CA LEU A 759 -1.27 19.17 61.53
C LEU A 759 -2.53 19.36 60.66
N LYS A 760 -2.91 20.61 60.39
CA LYS A 760 -4.03 20.96 59.52
C LYS A 760 -3.77 20.47 58.11
N LYS A 761 -4.62 19.58 57.61
CA LYS A 761 -4.58 19.09 56.23
C LYS A 761 -5.07 20.16 55.23
N TYR A 762 -6.05 20.99 55.64
CA TYR A 762 -6.67 22.02 54.87
C TYR A 762 -6.42 23.40 55.44
N THR A 763 -6.28 24.43 54.60
CA THR A 763 -6.20 25.79 55.05
C THR A 763 -7.63 26.37 55.22
N THR A 764 -7.82 27.36 56.12
CA THR A 764 -9.09 28.02 56.32
C THR A 764 -9.61 28.61 55.01
N SER A 765 -8.73 29.23 54.20
CA SER A 765 -9.06 29.84 52.91
C SER A 765 -9.59 28.80 51.91
N GLU A 766 -9.07 27.56 51.89
CA GLU A 766 -9.54 26.52 51.00
C GLU A 766 -10.93 26.00 51.37
N LEU A 767 -11.18 25.84 52.71
CA LEU A 767 -12.49 25.43 53.20
C LEU A 767 -13.54 26.54 53.03
N ASP A 768 -13.17 27.79 53.24
CA ASP A 768 -14.03 28.94 52.98
C ASP A 768 -14.36 29.10 51.48
N SER A 769 -13.37 28.86 50.58
CA SER A 769 -13.61 28.82 49.16
C SER A 769 -14.62 27.76 48.72
N LEU A 770 -14.52 26.55 49.28
CA LEU A 770 -15.50 25.49 49.04
C LEU A 770 -16.88 25.86 49.56
N LYS A 771 -16.96 26.43 50.76
CA LYS A 771 -18.21 26.89 51.40
C LYS A 771 -18.91 27.96 50.56
N THR A 772 -18.16 28.93 50.05
CA THR A 772 -18.67 30.01 49.22
C THR A 772 -19.19 29.43 47.89
N LEU A 773 -18.41 28.56 47.24
CA LEU A 773 -18.81 27.90 45.99
C LEU A 773 -20.12 27.11 46.16
N VAL A 774 -20.23 26.34 47.27
CA VAL A 774 -21.43 25.55 47.57
C VAL A 774 -22.65 26.47 47.85
N SER A 775 -22.47 27.57 48.57
CA SER A 775 -23.56 28.52 48.87
C SER A 775 -24.02 29.22 47.59
N GLU A 776 -23.12 29.70 46.79
CA GLU A 776 -23.44 30.35 45.50
C GLU A 776 -24.17 29.38 44.55
N ALA A 777 -23.73 28.10 44.49
CA ALA A 777 -24.38 27.10 43.66
C ALA A 777 -25.79 26.74 44.16
N LYS A 778 -26.02 26.69 45.48
CA LYS A 778 -27.34 26.48 46.10
C LYS A 778 -28.30 27.65 45.78
N GLU A 779 -27.88 28.87 46.05
CA GLU A 779 -28.71 30.06 45.76
C GLU A 779 -29.04 30.18 44.29
N TRP A 780 -28.05 29.90 43.43
CA TRP A 780 -28.28 29.95 41.98
C TRP A 780 -29.29 28.88 41.54
N VAL A 781 -29.18 27.62 42.00
CA VAL A 781 -30.08 26.55 41.56
C VAL A 781 -31.50 26.78 42.07
N GLU A 782 -31.69 27.22 43.30
CA GLU A 782 -32.99 27.54 43.89
C GLU A 782 -33.66 28.67 43.09
N GLY A 783 -32.92 29.71 42.79
CA GLY A 783 -33.43 30.85 42.00
C GLY A 783 -33.76 30.47 40.56
N ALA A 784 -32.97 29.60 39.96
CA ALA A 784 -33.18 29.14 38.58
C ALA A 784 -34.34 28.14 38.47
N VAL A 785 -34.51 27.25 39.46
CA VAL A 785 -35.65 26.31 39.54
C VAL A 785 -36.96 27.08 39.66
N LYS A 786 -37.05 28.05 40.58
CA LYS A 786 -38.24 28.87 40.77
C LYS A 786 -38.64 29.61 39.50
N LYS A 787 -37.67 30.12 38.71
CA LYS A 787 -37.97 30.77 37.42
C LYS A 787 -38.45 29.71 36.39
N GLN A 788 -37.85 28.54 36.35
CA GLN A 788 -38.21 27.44 35.43
C GLN A 788 -39.60 26.91 35.70
N GLU A 789 -40.02 26.77 36.96
CA GLU A 789 -41.36 26.30 37.35
C GLU A 789 -42.49 27.22 36.86
N GLY A 790 -42.19 28.51 36.65
CA GLY A 790 -43.12 29.48 36.12
C GLY A 790 -43.34 29.41 34.62
N LEU A 791 -42.51 28.64 33.87
CA LEU A 791 -42.57 28.54 32.42
C LEU A 791 -43.37 27.30 31.96
N LYS A 792 -44.07 27.45 30.83
CA LYS A 792 -44.73 26.32 30.16
C LYS A 792 -43.68 25.46 29.45
N LYS A 793 -43.95 24.16 29.24
CA LYS A 793 -43.05 23.20 28.69
C LYS A 793 -42.55 23.57 27.26
N TRP A 794 -43.33 24.32 26.51
CA TRP A 794 -43.04 24.79 25.16
C TRP A 794 -42.35 26.15 25.08
N GLU A 795 -42.09 26.76 26.22
CA GLU A 795 -41.33 28.02 26.29
C GLU A 795 -39.81 27.67 26.44
N ASP A 796 -38.97 28.60 25.99
CA ASP A 796 -37.53 28.38 26.05
C ASP A 796 -37.06 28.31 27.51
N PRO A 797 -36.30 27.25 27.87
CA PRO A 797 -35.90 27.01 29.24
C PRO A 797 -34.90 28.06 29.75
N VAL A 798 -35.07 28.47 31.00
CA VAL A 798 -34.15 29.40 31.71
C VAL A 798 -33.06 28.60 32.44
N LEU A 799 -33.41 27.40 32.95
CA LEU A 799 -32.47 26.51 33.60
C LEU A 799 -31.94 25.48 32.58
N LEU A 800 -30.78 25.81 32.01
CA LEU A 800 -30.17 24.99 30.97
C LEU A 800 -29.35 23.82 31.52
N VAL A 801 -29.41 22.66 30.87
CA VAL A 801 -28.60 21.47 31.13
C VAL A 801 -27.11 21.82 31.18
N LYS A 802 -26.64 22.60 30.24
CA LYS A 802 -25.25 23.10 30.14
C LYS A 802 -24.79 23.85 31.41
N ASP A 803 -25.69 24.65 32.02
CA ASP A 803 -25.35 25.40 33.22
C ASP A 803 -25.33 24.51 34.45
N LEU A 804 -26.23 23.53 34.51
CA LEU A 804 -26.21 22.51 35.55
C LEU A 804 -24.93 21.67 35.50
N GLU A 805 -24.55 21.18 34.32
CA GLU A 805 -23.32 20.43 34.09
C GLU A 805 -22.07 21.22 34.49
N LYS A 806 -22.05 22.50 34.14
CA LYS A 806 -20.96 23.41 34.52
C LYS A 806 -20.85 23.49 36.04
N ARG A 807 -21.97 23.68 36.75
CA ARG A 807 -21.97 23.77 38.21
C ARG A 807 -21.57 22.46 38.89
N ILE A 808 -22.07 21.31 38.38
CA ILE A 808 -21.64 19.99 38.86
C ILE A 808 -20.12 19.83 38.69
N LYS A 809 -19.59 20.22 37.52
CA LYS A 809 -18.15 20.13 37.23
C LYS A 809 -17.30 21.03 38.15
N ASP A 810 -17.74 22.27 38.38
CA ASP A 810 -16.99 23.25 39.18
C ASP A 810 -16.93 22.81 40.66
N VAL A 811 -18.08 22.45 41.26
CA VAL A 811 -18.15 21.94 42.63
C VAL A 811 -17.39 20.61 42.76
N GLY A 812 -17.58 19.68 41.82
CA GLY A 812 -16.91 18.39 41.80
C GLY A 812 -15.39 18.48 41.76
N LYS A 813 -14.86 19.40 40.94
CA LYS A 813 -13.41 19.65 40.86
C LYS A 813 -12.82 20.16 42.19
N GLU A 814 -13.51 21.05 42.87
CA GLU A 814 -12.97 21.61 44.11
C GLU A 814 -13.02 20.57 45.23
N VAL A 815 -14.10 19.79 45.35
CA VAL A 815 -14.21 18.67 46.27
C VAL A 815 -13.11 17.63 46.01
N GLU A 816 -12.88 17.26 44.75
CA GLU A 816 -11.88 16.26 44.40
C GLU A 816 -10.44 16.75 44.62
N LYS A 817 -10.15 18.02 44.35
CA LYS A 817 -8.88 18.69 44.64
C LYS A 817 -8.55 18.63 46.11
N LEU A 818 -9.51 18.97 46.95
CA LEU A 818 -9.33 18.92 48.40
C LEU A 818 -9.18 17.47 48.89
N ARG A 819 -9.96 16.53 48.39
CA ARG A 819 -9.87 15.10 48.75
C ARG A 819 -8.50 14.49 48.44
N LYS A 820 -7.90 14.83 47.33
CA LYS A 820 -6.58 14.33 46.84
C LYS A 820 -5.40 14.98 47.60
N LYS A 821 -5.60 16.06 48.34
CA LYS A 821 -4.54 16.75 49.06
C LYS A 821 -3.93 15.85 50.15
N LYS A 822 -2.58 15.79 50.19
CA LYS A 822 -1.83 15.05 51.21
C LYS A 822 -1.52 15.96 52.41
N ALA A 823 -1.59 15.42 53.65
CA ALA A 823 -1.18 16.19 54.82
C ALA A 823 0.31 16.56 54.77
N PRO A 824 0.71 17.74 55.29
CA PRO A 824 2.13 18.13 55.30
C PRO A 824 2.97 17.18 56.16
N ARG A 825 4.13 16.75 55.66
CA ARG A 825 5.08 15.90 56.37
C ARG A 825 5.81 16.73 57.44
N LYS A 826 5.90 16.26 58.72
CA LYS A 826 6.77 16.85 59.75
C LYS A 826 8.23 16.83 59.25
N SER A 827 8.85 18.01 59.19
CA SER A 827 10.29 18.13 58.94
C SER A 827 11.07 17.54 60.15
N LYS A 828 11.84 16.49 59.88
CA LYS A 828 12.84 16.00 60.86
C LYS A 828 13.97 17.01 60.90
N SER A 829 14.14 17.66 62.09
CA SER A 829 15.35 18.42 62.41
C SER A 829 16.58 17.52 62.37
N LYS A 830 17.62 17.97 61.69
CA LYS A 830 18.95 17.36 61.73
C LYS A 830 19.61 17.62 63.07
N GLU A 831 19.87 16.58 63.82
CA GLU A 831 20.94 16.57 64.81
C GLU A 831 22.13 15.77 64.28
N THR A 832 23.22 16.45 64.17
CA THR A 832 24.58 15.94 63.88
C THR A 832 25.19 15.28 65.11
N THR A 833 25.58 13.98 65.02
CA THR A 833 26.73 13.46 65.73
C THR A 833 27.37 12.32 64.95
N SER A 834 28.71 12.44 64.91
CA SER A 834 29.66 11.56 64.26
C SER A 834 29.84 10.22 64.97
N ALA A 835 30.10 9.14 64.25
CA ALA A 835 31.23 8.21 64.36
C ALA A 835 31.01 6.92 63.58
N THR A 836 32.03 6.56 62.89
CA THR A 836 32.36 5.37 62.12
C THR A 836 32.82 4.22 63.01
N PRO A 837 33.18 3.02 62.50
CA PRO A 837 32.49 2.02 61.66
C PRO A 837 32.55 0.60 62.29
N SER A 838 31.95 -0.35 61.62
CA SER A 838 32.46 -1.71 61.37
C SER A 838 31.41 -2.81 61.27
N GLY A 839 31.56 -3.66 60.24
CA GLY A 839 31.56 -5.09 60.39
C GLY A 839 30.34 -5.85 59.84
N GLU A 840 30.51 -6.37 58.65
CA GLU A 840 30.20 -7.77 58.22
C GLU A 840 28.81 -8.41 58.49
N ALA A 841 28.28 -8.92 57.45
CA ALA A 841 27.92 -10.31 57.12
C ALA A 841 26.50 -10.48 56.61
N LYS A 842 26.42 -10.99 55.38
CA LYS A 842 25.34 -11.83 54.83
C LYS A 842 25.23 -13.14 55.65
N PRO A 843 24.15 -13.92 55.64
CA PRO A 843 23.68 -14.61 54.45
C PRO A 843 22.16 -14.93 54.35
N GLU A 844 21.77 -15.29 53.11
CA GLU A 844 20.99 -16.44 52.63
C GLU A 844 19.49 -16.64 53.00
N GLU A 845 18.76 -16.68 51.91
CA GLU A 845 17.87 -17.75 51.38
C GLU A 845 16.69 -18.26 52.24
N THR A 846 15.55 -18.29 51.59
CA THR A 846 14.73 -19.42 51.08
C THR A 846 13.26 -19.01 50.91
N ASN A 847 12.77 -19.03 49.67
CA ASN A 847 12.03 -20.09 48.98
C ASN A 847 10.55 -20.31 49.38
N LYS A 848 9.73 -20.42 48.31
CA LYS A 848 8.45 -21.18 48.11
C LYS A 848 7.14 -20.47 48.47
N GLU A 849 6.19 -20.52 47.70
CA GLU A 849 5.53 -21.32 46.67
C GLU A 849 4.05 -20.90 46.53
N GLU A 850 3.62 -20.83 45.29
CA GLU A 850 2.34 -21.32 44.72
C GLU A 850 0.96 -20.94 45.28
N ARG A 851 0.12 -20.44 44.40
CA ARG A 851 -1.12 -21.04 43.79
C ARG A 851 -1.98 -19.94 43.17
N LYS A 852 -2.13 -19.99 41.87
CA LYS A 852 -3.15 -20.63 41.02
C LYS A 852 -4.58 -20.13 41.18
N LYS A 853 -5.11 -19.78 40.00
CA LYS A 853 -6.51 -19.94 39.49
C LYS A 853 -7.52 -18.85 39.88
N ASP A 854 -8.42 -18.46 39.06
CA ASP A 854 -8.99 -18.86 37.78
C ASP A 854 -9.84 -17.71 37.24
N GLU A 855 -9.98 -17.74 35.90
CA GLU A 855 -11.21 -17.44 35.12
C GLU A 855 -11.79 -16.00 35.20
N LEU A 856 -11.95 -15.32 34.10
CA LEU A 856 -12.73 -15.52 32.87
C LEU A 856 -12.20 -14.60 31.71
#